data_b249fef74d43e4440d8ad737fd60fe49
#
_entry.id   b249fef74d43e4440d8ad737fd60fe49
#
_cell.length_a   1.000
_cell.length_b   1.000
_cell.length_c   1.000
_cell.angle_alpha   90.00
_cell.angle_beta   90.00
_cell.angle_gamma   90.00
#
_symmetry.space_group_name_H-M   'P 1'
#
loop_
_entity.id
_entity.type
_entity.pdbx_description
1 polymer ?
#
loop_
_entity_poly.entity_id
_entity_poly.type
_entity_poly.pdbx_seq_one_letter_code
_entity_poly.pdbx_strand_id
1 'polypeptide(L)'
;MAAVLLVMFSSCALPRPAFIKPGERDRIVVLNSNTPSRSQEKQYSTALGSIGFYPEGVAVADSSRLTLSEIKILIIPGEIAPALDNTFIQKVKSEVYQGLCVITEQQSALAAGLGIQFSDRDFTVDALVDSRHPDIPIQWSEPLQVRGIDPHGLTIFCRDRVSGISVLAGGVLGKGRFLFLGVPLDGPEGWGYSRFPFFHEALIEFIHVKLSLRRDRLMVYLDWGFHYAEDPAYLARRLKGYGISEVHLSSWYDFRHCQDFFTRFITACHAEGILVYSWLELPMVTREFWDAHPEWREKTATGGDARVDWRFLMALEIPECMEVVKGEIKKSIDTFDWDGVDLAELYFESPLGVEEPENFTPLSDIVRADFRSQYGVDPIELFKPESIHFYENDGETLTKFFKYRAELCTRLNREILLYVQKIGSQMSGRRLDLTLTQVDSIIDTRMKENIAVDPDAFMRLQQELGFNLQVEDPFTLWSRGPDRYRVIGAAYRNRIASGARFTVDVNIVNRVDTQYPTRKQTGLEFLTLLSEASSHADQVCLYAANTPYVFDYAFAPYALAGQARLKKIDGRQYQVSSPYTVLLEADTLNKEFLVNDNSWPCVNKKGVILPAGNSLVTEVSASRESRGRLFITDMSGEIKGCSRNGRNIILRYHERRNVLVSLNRRPARITVNGKEASFPPYLKDGGVTVSCPAGENEVVFTDEETGVFQHQTK
;
A
#
# COMPACT_ATOMS: atom_id res chain seq x y z
N MET A 1 -2.22 -31.22 -43.81
CA MET A 1 -3.45 -31.53 -43.09
C MET A 1 -3.27 -31.05 -41.67
N ALA A 2 -3.68 -29.85 -41.35
CA ALA A 2 -3.62 -29.24 -40.05
C ALA A 2 -5.03 -29.27 -39.45
N ALA A 3 -5.20 -29.97 -38.35
CA ALA A 3 -6.45 -30.00 -37.60
C ALA A 3 -6.48 -28.80 -36.64
N VAL A 4 -7.39 -27.89 -36.87
CA VAL A 4 -7.69 -26.78 -35.97
C VAL A 4 -8.63 -27.29 -34.88
N LEU A 5 -8.18 -27.31 -33.65
CA LEU A 5 -9.01 -27.63 -32.50
C LEU A 5 -9.73 -26.34 -32.06
N LEU A 6 -11.01 -26.26 -32.33
CA LEU A 6 -11.92 -25.21 -31.88
C LEU A 6 -12.34 -25.54 -30.43
N VAL A 7 -11.78 -24.85 -29.43
CA VAL A 7 -12.27 -24.94 -28.05
C VAL A 7 -13.45 -23.99 -27.90
N MET A 8 -14.65 -24.56 -27.85
CA MET A 8 -15.86 -23.79 -27.50
C MET A 8 -15.80 -23.44 -25.98
N PHE A 9 -15.65 -22.15 -25.69
CA PHE A 9 -15.93 -21.61 -24.35
C PHE A 9 -17.46 -21.64 -24.16
N SER A 10 -17.91 -22.59 -23.35
CA SER A 10 -19.25 -22.57 -22.78
C SER A 10 -19.38 -21.40 -21.85
N SER A 11 -20.07 -20.34 -22.24
CA SER A 11 -20.45 -19.25 -21.36
C SER A 11 -21.44 -19.77 -20.31
N CYS A 12 -20.95 -20.10 -19.10
CA CYS A 12 -21.83 -20.21 -17.95
C CYS A 12 -22.48 -18.86 -17.71
N ALA A 13 -23.70 -18.69 -18.14
CA ALA A 13 -24.55 -17.58 -17.77
C ALA A 13 -24.73 -17.62 -16.24
N LEU A 14 -24.19 -16.61 -15.56
CA LEU A 14 -24.46 -16.40 -14.12
C LEU A 14 -25.98 -16.34 -13.91
N PRO A 15 -26.53 -16.97 -12.84
CA PRO A 15 -27.95 -16.89 -12.56
C PRO A 15 -28.39 -15.43 -12.40
N ARG A 16 -29.51 -15.06 -12.99
CA ARG A 16 -30.10 -13.72 -12.87
C ARG A 16 -30.30 -13.41 -11.38
N PRO A 17 -29.94 -12.20 -10.93
CA PRO A 17 -30.06 -11.85 -9.52
C PRO A 17 -31.52 -11.94 -9.04
N ALA A 18 -31.71 -12.57 -7.89
CA ALA A 18 -33.00 -12.60 -7.22
C ALA A 18 -33.42 -11.16 -6.87
N PHE A 19 -34.73 -10.91 -6.95
CA PHE A 19 -35.38 -9.62 -6.79
C PHE A 19 -34.87 -8.87 -5.54
N ILE A 20 -34.27 -7.68 -5.74
CA ILE A 20 -34.01 -6.69 -4.68
C ILE A 20 -35.38 -6.23 -4.15
N LYS A 21 -35.54 -6.23 -2.83
CA LYS A 21 -36.77 -5.69 -2.22
C LYS A 21 -36.89 -4.20 -2.59
N PRO A 22 -38.05 -3.74 -3.01
CA PRO A 22 -38.27 -2.32 -3.28
C PRO A 22 -37.94 -1.51 -2.02
N GLY A 23 -36.93 -0.61 -2.09
CA GLY A 23 -36.62 0.35 -1.02
C GLY A 23 -35.17 0.44 -0.56
N GLU A 24 -34.24 -0.44 -0.98
CA GLU A 24 -32.82 -0.32 -0.62
C GLU A 24 -32.03 0.30 -1.77
N ARG A 25 -31.59 1.55 -1.58
CA ARG A 25 -30.70 2.27 -2.52
C ARG A 25 -29.28 1.81 -2.27
N ASP A 26 -28.65 1.14 -3.24
CA ASP A 26 -27.27 0.66 -3.12
C ASP A 26 -26.35 1.02 -4.30
N ARG A 27 -26.94 1.46 -5.43
CA ARG A 27 -26.18 1.79 -6.65
C ARG A 27 -25.55 3.17 -6.58
N ILE A 28 -24.33 3.25 -7.09
CA ILE A 28 -23.64 4.52 -7.35
C ILE A 28 -23.55 4.66 -8.87
N VAL A 29 -24.05 5.75 -9.40
CA VAL A 29 -24.10 6.00 -10.85
C VAL A 29 -23.43 7.31 -11.19
N VAL A 30 -22.57 7.32 -12.21
CA VAL A 30 -22.00 8.51 -12.83
C VAL A 30 -22.58 8.69 -14.22
N LEU A 31 -23.11 9.87 -14.52
CA LEU A 31 -23.57 10.20 -15.85
C LEU A 31 -22.39 10.57 -16.76
N ASN A 32 -22.37 10.03 -17.98
CA ASN A 32 -21.33 10.24 -18.97
C ASN A 32 -21.89 10.92 -20.22
N SER A 33 -21.03 11.55 -21.01
CA SER A 33 -21.37 11.98 -22.36
C SER A 33 -21.65 10.78 -23.26
N ASN A 34 -22.46 10.97 -24.31
CA ASN A 34 -22.75 9.93 -25.29
C ASN A 34 -21.49 9.49 -26.09
N THR A 35 -20.52 10.35 -26.18
CA THR A 35 -19.16 10.06 -26.65
C THR A 35 -18.25 10.09 -25.41
N PRO A 36 -17.70 8.94 -24.99
CA PRO A 36 -16.85 8.93 -23.82
C PRO A 36 -15.61 9.81 -24.07
N SER A 37 -15.67 11.05 -23.62
CA SER A 37 -14.47 11.81 -23.36
C SER A 37 -13.81 11.13 -22.15
N ARG A 38 -12.64 10.57 -22.35
CA ARG A 38 -11.94 9.66 -21.42
C ARG A 38 -11.64 10.25 -20.04
N SER A 39 -11.90 11.54 -19.78
CA SER A 39 -11.40 12.24 -18.60
C SER A 39 -12.30 12.14 -17.36
N GLN A 40 -13.57 12.46 -17.43
CA GLN A 40 -14.40 12.69 -16.22
C GLN A 40 -15.01 11.42 -15.59
N GLU A 41 -15.45 10.43 -16.37
CA GLU A 41 -15.85 9.14 -15.82
C GLU A 41 -14.68 8.47 -15.08
N LYS A 42 -13.49 8.53 -15.67
CA LYS A 42 -12.27 8.00 -15.09
C LYS A 42 -11.94 8.67 -13.75
N GLN A 43 -12.21 9.96 -13.61
CA GLN A 43 -11.93 10.76 -12.41
C GLN A 43 -12.70 10.28 -11.20
N TYR A 44 -14.02 10.24 -11.29
CA TYR A 44 -14.87 9.74 -10.21
C TYR A 44 -14.65 8.25 -9.94
N SER A 45 -14.43 7.45 -10.99
CA SER A 45 -14.11 6.02 -10.85
C SER A 45 -12.79 5.82 -10.12
N THR A 46 -11.77 6.62 -10.41
CA THR A 46 -10.47 6.55 -9.73
C THR A 46 -10.58 7.03 -8.27
N ALA A 47 -11.17 8.21 -8.06
CA ALA A 47 -11.31 8.79 -6.72
C ALA A 47 -12.17 7.89 -5.79
N LEU A 48 -13.32 7.42 -6.28
CA LEU A 48 -14.20 6.54 -5.52
C LEU A 48 -13.64 5.12 -5.41
N GLY A 49 -12.97 4.63 -6.46
CA GLY A 49 -12.30 3.33 -6.46
C GLY A 49 -11.19 3.25 -5.42
N SER A 50 -10.48 4.34 -5.17
CA SER A 50 -9.43 4.41 -4.15
C SER A 50 -9.94 4.27 -2.70
N ILE A 51 -11.24 4.36 -2.50
CA ILE A 51 -11.91 4.11 -1.22
C ILE A 51 -12.94 2.96 -1.30
N GLY A 52 -12.86 2.13 -2.35
CA GLY A 52 -13.66 0.90 -2.49
C GLY A 52 -15.06 1.08 -3.07
N PHE A 53 -15.36 2.22 -3.71
CA PHE A 53 -16.62 2.45 -4.41
C PHE A 53 -16.44 2.49 -5.93
N TYR A 54 -17.29 1.74 -6.64
CA TYR A 54 -17.18 1.58 -8.08
C TYR A 54 -18.48 2.06 -8.73
N PRO A 55 -18.54 3.31 -9.22
CA PRO A 55 -19.73 3.84 -9.85
C PRO A 55 -19.97 3.15 -11.21
N GLU A 56 -21.25 2.95 -11.51
CA GLU A 56 -21.71 2.51 -12.83
C GLU A 56 -21.79 3.71 -13.77
N GLY A 57 -21.10 3.66 -14.90
CA GLY A 57 -21.21 4.70 -15.94
C GLY A 57 -22.49 4.53 -16.74
N VAL A 58 -23.28 5.60 -16.90
CA VAL A 58 -24.51 5.63 -17.68
C VAL A 58 -24.49 6.82 -18.62
N ALA A 59 -24.71 6.60 -19.91
CA ALA A 59 -24.79 7.68 -20.88
C ALA A 59 -25.97 8.62 -20.60
N VAL A 60 -25.77 9.92 -20.74
CA VAL A 60 -26.82 10.92 -20.49
C VAL A 60 -28.07 10.69 -21.35
N ALA A 61 -27.93 10.16 -22.59
CA ALA A 61 -29.05 9.78 -23.44
C ALA A 61 -29.95 8.68 -22.84
N ASP A 62 -29.39 7.83 -21.96
CA ASP A 62 -30.12 6.77 -21.29
C ASP A 62 -30.60 7.19 -19.88
N SER A 63 -30.35 8.42 -19.47
CA SER A 63 -30.70 8.93 -18.12
C SER A 63 -32.20 8.83 -17.84
N SER A 64 -33.06 9.01 -18.84
CA SER A 64 -34.51 8.87 -18.70
C SER A 64 -34.97 7.46 -18.31
N ARG A 65 -34.17 6.43 -18.62
CA ARG A 65 -34.43 5.02 -18.27
C ARG A 65 -33.96 4.64 -16.87
N LEU A 66 -33.24 5.53 -16.17
CA LEU A 66 -32.74 5.24 -14.84
C LEU A 66 -33.87 5.15 -13.82
N THR A 67 -33.86 4.08 -13.02
CA THR A 67 -34.70 3.92 -11.85
C THR A 67 -34.01 4.61 -10.66
N LEU A 68 -34.21 5.93 -10.51
CA LEU A 68 -33.53 6.75 -9.51
C LEU A 68 -33.78 6.28 -8.06
N SER A 69 -34.92 5.60 -7.79
CA SER A 69 -35.23 5.03 -6.46
C SER A 69 -34.29 3.91 -6.01
N GLU A 70 -33.52 3.30 -6.94
CA GLU A 70 -32.51 2.30 -6.64
C GLU A 70 -31.11 2.89 -6.45
N ILE A 71 -30.92 4.17 -6.82
CA ILE A 71 -29.64 4.84 -6.78
C ILE A 71 -29.42 5.48 -5.41
N LYS A 72 -28.31 5.16 -4.77
CA LYS A 72 -27.87 5.78 -3.52
C LYS A 72 -27.16 7.11 -3.77
N ILE A 73 -26.24 7.14 -4.77
CA ILE A 73 -25.50 8.33 -5.14
C ILE A 73 -25.54 8.48 -6.66
N LEU A 74 -26.02 9.62 -7.13
CA LEU A 74 -26.00 10.03 -8.53
C LEU A 74 -24.97 11.12 -8.71
N ILE A 75 -23.97 10.88 -9.56
CA ILE A 75 -22.89 11.82 -9.87
C ILE A 75 -23.17 12.44 -11.24
N ILE A 76 -23.22 13.75 -11.28
CA ILE A 76 -23.48 14.52 -12.48
C ILE A 76 -22.35 15.53 -12.67
N PRO A 77 -21.33 15.16 -13.49
CA PRO A 77 -20.22 16.05 -13.81
C PRO A 77 -20.68 17.36 -14.45
N GLY A 78 -19.87 18.40 -14.30
CA GLY A 78 -20.20 19.75 -14.76
C GLY A 78 -20.49 19.85 -16.26
N GLU A 79 -19.76 19.11 -17.10
CA GLU A 79 -19.99 19.05 -18.55
C GLU A 79 -21.30 18.37 -18.93
N ILE A 80 -21.82 17.50 -18.10
CA ILE A 80 -23.07 16.75 -18.33
C ILE A 80 -24.30 17.55 -17.89
N ALA A 81 -24.16 18.31 -16.81
CA ALA A 81 -25.29 19.01 -16.21
C ALA A 81 -26.08 19.94 -17.21
N PRO A 82 -25.45 20.66 -18.14
CA PRO A 82 -26.17 21.45 -19.16
C PRO A 82 -26.99 20.64 -20.16
N ALA A 83 -26.67 19.37 -20.38
CA ALA A 83 -27.39 18.48 -21.32
C ALA A 83 -28.65 17.87 -20.70
N LEU A 84 -28.93 18.07 -19.42
CA LEU A 84 -30.08 17.53 -18.73
C LEU A 84 -31.33 18.34 -19.05
N ASP A 85 -32.42 17.65 -19.43
CA ASP A 85 -33.72 18.31 -19.59
C ASP A 85 -34.38 18.61 -18.26
N ASN A 86 -35.31 19.59 -18.29
CA ASN A 86 -36.00 20.01 -17.07
C ASN A 86 -36.80 18.89 -16.41
N THR A 87 -37.33 17.94 -17.18
CA THR A 87 -38.11 16.80 -16.66
C THR A 87 -37.23 15.92 -15.81
N PHE A 88 -36.05 15.60 -16.30
CA PHE A 88 -35.07 14.81 -15.54
C PHE A 88 -34.57 15.54 -14.30
N ILE A 89 -34.29 16.86 -14.40
CA ILE A 89 -33.93 17.69 -13.24
C ILE A 89 -35.00 17.65 -12.13
N GLN A 90 -36.27 17.79 -12.50
CA GLN A 90 -37.39 17.71 -11.52
C GLN A 90 -37.51 16.30 -10.91
N LYS A 91 -37.31 15.25 -11.72
CA LYS A 91 -37.29 13.87 -11.22
C LYS A 91 -36.13 13.65 -10.23
N VAL A 92 -34.92 14.12 -10.53
CA VAL A 92 -33.79 14.05 -9.60
C VAL A 92 -34.10 14.80 -8.30
N LYS A 93 -34.58 16.03 -8.41
CA LYS A 93 -34.98 16.83 -7.24
C LYS A 93 -35.99 16.12 -6.36
N SER A 94 -37.04 15.55 -6.95
CA SER A 94 -38.07 14.76 -6.22
C SER A 94 -37.44 13.57 -5.50
N GLU A 95 -36.54 12.85 -6.15
CA GLU A 95 -35.84 11.69 -5.58
C GLU A 95 -34.84 12.08 -4.48
N VAL A 96 -34.24 13.29 -4.54
CA VAL A 96 -33.42 13.81 -3.42
C VAL A 96 -34.30 14.02 -2.19
N TYR A 97 -35.50 14.56 -2.33
CA TYR A 97 -36.47 14.64 -1.19
C TYR A 97 -36.75 13.27 -0.57
N GLN A 98 -36.68 12.18 -1.34
CA GLN A 98 -36.90 10.80 -0.88
C GLN A 98 -35.64 10.09 -0.40
N GLY A 99 -34.47 10.73 -0.48
CA GLY A 99 -33.22 10.19 0.08
C GLY A 99 -32.12 9.85 -0.95
N LEU A 100 -32.29 10.21 -2.23
CA LEU A 100 -31.18 10.16 -3.20
C LEU A 100 -30.10 11.16 -2.77
N CYS A 101 -28.82 10.75 -2.84
CA CYS A 101 -27.71 11.67 -2.74
C CYS A 101 -27.22 12.08 -4.14
N VAL A 102 -26.83 13.35 -4.31
CA VAL A 102 -26.36 13.89 -5.59
C VAL A 102 -25.01 14.55 -5.40
N ILE A 103 -24.09 14.30 -6.34
CA ILE A 103 -22.84 15.05 -6.49
C ILE A 103 -22.92 15.77 -7.83
N THR A 104 -22.74 17.09 -7.83
CA THR A 104 -22.79 17.89 -9.06
C THR A 104 -21.72 18.96 -9.05
N GLU A 105 -21.31 19.36 -10.22
CA GLU A 105 -20.23 20.32 -10.41
C GLU A 105 -20.73 21.55 -11.18
N GLN A 106 -20.07 22.67 -10.94
CA GLN A 106 -20.24 23.92 -11.66
C GLN A 106 -21.68 24.48 -11.67
N GLN A 107 -21.83 25.68 -12.16
CA GLN A 107 -23.15 26.31 -12.27
C GLN A 107 -24.02 25.59 -13.30
N SER A 108 -25.23 25.19 -12.87
CA SER A 108 -26.19 24.49 -13.71
C SER A 108 -27.63 24.69 -13.22
N ALA A 109 -28.61 24.39 -14.10
CA ALA A 109 -30.02 24.38 -13.71
C ALA A 109 -30.31 23.33 -12.62
N LEU A 110 -29.58 22.23 -12.60
CA LEU A 110 -29.67 21.22 -11.54
C LEU A 110 -29.19 21.79 -10.21
N ALA A 111 -27.98 22.38 -10.17
CA ALA A 111 -27.43 22.97 -8.95
C ALA A 111 -28.36 24.05 -8.37
N ALA A 112 -28.89 24.96 -9.21
CA ALA A 112 -29.88 25.92 -8.81
C ALA A 112 -31.18 25.26 -8.31
N GLY A 113 -31.63 24.20 -8.97
CA GLY A 113 -32.80 23.40 -8.57
C GLY A 113 -32.63 22.71 -7.21
N LEU A 114 -31.41 22.36 -6.81
CA LEU A 114 -31.05 21.80 -5.51
C LEU A 114 -30.94 22.87 -4.41
N GLY A 115 -31.01 24.17 -4.78
CA GLY A 115 -31.02 25.30 -3.84
C GLY A 115 -29.70 26.06 -3.75
N ILE A 116 -28.75 25.79 -4.66
CA ILE A 116 -27.52 26.60 -4.74
C ILE A 116 -27.87 27.98 -5.32
N GLN A 117 -27.53 29.01 -4.56
CA GLN A 117 -27.64 30.39 -5.01
C GLN A 117 -26.25 30.87 -5.48
N PHE A 118 -26.15 31.29 -6.73
CA PHE A 118 -24.90 31.73 -7.35
C PHE A 118 -24.75 33.26 -7.24
N SER A 119 -23.52 33.72 -7.03
CA SER A 119 -23.19 35.14 -7.09
C SER A 119 -23.31 35.70 -8.54
N ASP A 120 -23.38 37.00 -8.63
CA ASP A 120 -23.48 37.69 -9.95
C ASP A 120 -22.16 37.75 -10.71
N ARG A 121 -21.05 37.39 -10.09
CA ARG A 121 -19.70 37.49 -10.67
C ARG A 121 -18.88 36.21 -10.44
N ASP A 122 -17.89 36.04 -11.29
CA ASP A 122 -16.85 35.04 -11.11
C ASP A 122 -15.70 35.58 -10.26
N PHE A 123 -14.98 34.67 -9.64
CA PHE A 123 -13.81 34.90 -8.81
C PHE A 123 -12.65 34.07 -9.34
N THR A 124 -11.46 34.68 -9.37
CA THR A 124 -10.24 33.96 -9.65
C THR A 124 -9.80 33.23 -8.39
N VAL A 125 -9.66 31.89 -8.46
CA VAL A 125 -9.31 31.02 -7.32
C VAL A 125 -8.07 30.20 -7.68
N ASP A 126 -7.06 30.26 -6.83
CA ASP A 126 -5.82 29.49 -6.95
C ASP A 126 -5.44 28.82 -5.62
N ALA A 127 -5.99 29.28 -4.50
CA ALA A 127 -5.65 28.77 -3.19
C ALA A 127 -6.90 28.54 -2.34
N LEU A 128 -7.02 27.31 -1.80
CA LEU A 128 -8.15 26.89 -0.99
C LEU A 128 -7.76 26.58 0.45
N VAL A 129 -8.75 26.72 1.33
CA VAL A 129 -8.71 26.22 2.71
C VAL A 129 -9.82 25.20 2.86
N ASP A 130 -9.47 23.96 3.19
CA ASP A 130 -10.42 22.96 3.64
C ASP A 130 -10.64 23.11 5.14
N SER A 131 -11.91 23.19 5.57
CA SER A 131 -12.27 23.44 6.98
C SER A 131 -11.86 22.31 7.91
N ARG A 132 -11.63 21.11 7.38
CA ARG A 132 -11.19 19.94 8.15
C ARG A 132 -9.67 19.89 8.32
N HIS A 133 -8.94 20.50 7.39
CA HIS A 133 -7.47 20.54 7.37
C HIS A 133 -6.95 21.96 7.10
N PRO A 134 -7.27 22.93 7.99
CA PRO A 134 -6.97 24.35 7.75
C PRO A 134 -5.47 24.66 7.67
N ASP A 135 -4.63 23.80 8.25
CA ASP A 135 -3.18 23.95 8.26
C ASP A 135 -2.49 23.36 7.02
N ILE A 136 -3.26 22.71 6.13
CA ILE A 136 -2.74 22.14 4.89
C ILE A 136 -3.19 23.03 3.73
N PRO A 137 -2.31 23.87 3.19
CA PRO A 137 -2.65 24.71 2.07
C PRO A 137 -2.90 23.88 0.82
N ILE A 138 -4.01 24.17 0.14
CA ILE A 138 -4.37 23.63 -1.17
C ILE A 138 -4.13 24.74 -2.18
N GLN A 139 -3.22 24.52 -3.13
CA GLN A 139 -2.90 25.53 -4.14
C GLN A 139 -2.99 24.89 -5.52
N TRP A 140 -3.83 25.46 -6.37
CA TRP A 140 -3.94 25.04 -7.76
C TRP A 140 -2.86 25.67 -8.61
N SER A 141 -2.23 24.88 -9.48
CA SER A 141 -1.16 25.37 -10.36
C SER A 141 -1.65 26.42 -11.35
N GLU A 142 -2.92 26.33 -11.75
CA GLU A 142 -3.57 27.27 -12.64
C GLU A 142 -4.78 27.88 -11.94
N PRO A 143 -4.85 29.21 -11.82
CA PRO A 143 -6.02 29.88 -11.29
C PRO A 143 -7.26 29.61 -12.15
N LEU A 144 -8.37 29.29 -11.50
CA LEU A 144 -9.64 29.01 -12.18
C LEU A 144 -10.67 30.10 -11.90
N GLN A 145 -11.53 30.35 -12.89
CA GLN A 145 -12.70 31.20 -12.71
C GLN A 145 -13.82 30.40 -12.08
N VAL A 146 -14.22 30.77 -10.88
CA VAL A 146 -15.23 30.07 -10.09
C VAL A 146 -16.40 31.00 -9.81
N ARG A 147 -17.61 30.55 -10.14
CA ARG A 147 -18.83 31.23 -9.73
C ARG A 147 -19.01 31.07 -8.21
N GLY A 148 -18.98 32.17 -7.47
CA GLY A 148 -19.22 32.15 -6.04
C GLY A 148 -20.61 31.65 -5.70
N ILE A 149 -20.75 31.02 -4.52
CA ILE A 149 -22.05 30.57 -4.03
C ILE A 149 -22.37 31.20 -2.67
N ASP A 150 -23.64 31.49 -2.43
CA ASP A 150 -24.13 31.92 -1.11
C ASP A 150 -24.02 30.74 -0.13
N PRO A 151 -23.29 30.87 0.98
CA PRO A 151 -23.12 29.81 1.96
C PRO A 151 -24.35 29.56 2.83
N HIS A 152 -25.40 30.37 2.71
CA HIS A 152 -26.57 30.29 3.60
C HIS A 152 -27.29 28.94 3.46
N GLY A 153 -27.45 28.25 4.58
CA GLY A 153 -28.09 26.93 4.63
C GLY A 153 -27.23 25.77 4.11
N LEU A 154 -25.95 26.02 3.78
CA LEU A 154 -25.02 24.99 3.31
C LEU A 154 -23.95 24.68 4.35
N THR A 155 -23.46 23.45 4.34
CA THR A 155 -22.23 23.03 5.00
C THR A 155 -21.06 23.30 4.05
N ILE A 156 -20.13 24.16 4.44
CA ILE A 156 -19.01 24.55 3.60
C ILE A 156 -17.78 23.75 3.98
N PHE A 157 -17.19 23.06 3.01
CA PHE A 157 -15.96 22.26 3.15
C PHE A 157 -14.73 23.02 2.69
N CYS A 158 -14.76 23.64 1.50
CA CYS A 158 -13.63 24.41 0.99
C CYS A 158 -14.04 25.85 0.65
N ARG A 159 -13.13 26.79 0.99
CA ARG A 159 -13.25 28.22 0.64
C ARG A 159 -11.99 28.69 -0.07
N ASP A 160 -12.15 29.64 -0.96
CA ASP A 160 -11.01 30.41 -1.46
C ASP A 160 -10.33 31.16 -0.31
N ARG A 161 -9.00 31.09 -0.29
CA ARG A 161 -8.19 31.66 0.79
C ARG A 161 -8.24 33.20 0.82
N VAL A 162 -8.38 33.83 -0.33
CA VAL A 162 -8.31 35.27 -0.47
C VAL A 162 -9.69 35.92 -0.38
N SER A 163 -10.62 35.48 -1.20
CA SER A 163 -11.97 36.07 -1.27
C SER A 163 -12.94 35.46 -0.23
N GLY A 164 -12.61 34.30 0.34
CA GLY A 164 -13.49 33.59 1.27
C GLY A 164 -14.72 32.95 0.63
N ILE A 165 -14.86 32.99 -0.70
CA ILE A 165 -15.99 32.36 -1.39
C ILE A 165 -15.98 30.87 -1.20
N SER A 166 -17.16 30.26 -1.15
CA SER A 166 -17.33 28.83 -1.02
C SER A 166 -17.16 28.12 -2.37
N VAL A 167 -16.36 27.05 -2.39
CA VAL A 167 -16.02 26.30 -3.61
C VAL A 167 -16.46 24.84 -3.53
N LEU A 168 -16.44 24.24 -2.33
CA LEU A 168 -17.00 22.92 -2.07
C LEU A 168 -18.00 23.02 -0.93
N ALA A 169 -19.25 22.61 -1.18
CA ALA A 169 -20.34 22.73 -0.22
C ALA A 169 -21.29 21.54 -0.26
N GLY A 170 -21.98 21.31 0.83
CA GLY A 170 -23.02 20.30 0.95
C GLY A 170 -24.35 20.89 1.40
N GLY A 171 -25.47 20.40 0.86
CA GLY A 171 -26.82 20.79 1.26
C GLY A 171 -27.70 19.59 1.56
N VAL A 172 -28.74 19.83 2.36
CA VAL A 172 -29.77 18.84 2.69
C VAL A 172 -31.08 19.25 2.05
N LEU A 173 -31.75 18.32 1.36
CA LEU A 173 -33.03 18.55 0.72
C LEU A 173 -33.95 17.34 1.02
N GLY A 174 -34.92 17.55 1.92
CA GLY A 174 -35.76 16.46 2.44
C GLY A 174 -34.92 15.40 3.17
N LYS A 175 -34.98 14.15 2.72
CA LYS A 175 -34.21 13.04 3.28
C LYS A 175 -32.84 12.87 2.60
N GLY A 176 -32.64 13.46 1.42
CA GLY A 176 -31.41 13.36 0.65
C GLY A 176 -30.44 14.48 0.92
N ARG A 177 -29.28 14.36 0.29
CA ARG A 177 -28.15 15.28 0.44
C ARG A 177 -27.51 15.53 -0.91
N PHE A 178 -26.81 16.63 -1.06
CA PHE A 178 -26.01 16.86 -2.23
C PHE A 178 -24.67 17.48 -1.87
N LEU A 179 -23.65 17.15 -2.66
CA LEU A 179 -22.36 17.86 -2.69
C LEU A 179 -22.27 18.64 -3.99
N PHE A 180 -21.83 19.88 -3.86
CA PHE A 180 -21.59 20.79 -4.98
C PHE A 180 -20.11 21.17 -5.01
N LEU A 181 -19.48 21.00 -6.18
CA LEU A 181 -18.12 21.41 -6.48
C LEU A 181 -18.18 22.58 -7.46
N GLY A 182 -17.56 23.71 -7.11
CA GLY A 182 -17.51 24.90 -7.96
C GLY A 182 -16.73 24.71 -9.27
N VAL A 183 -15.87 23.70 -9.31
CA VAL A 183 -15.06 23.27 -10.47
C VAL A 183 -15.00 21.74 -10.52
N PRO A 184 -14.58 21.13 -11.66
CA PRO A 184 -14.40 19.69 -11.74
C PRO A 184 -13.44 19.14 -10.68
N LEU A 185 -13.71 17.93 -10.22
CA LEU A 185 -12.96 17.25 -9.17
C LEU A 185 -11.47 17.12 -9.50
N ASP A 186 -11.14 16.80 -10.75
CA ASP A 186 -9.74 16.60 -11.17
C ASP A 186 -9.03 17.86 -11.62
N GLY A 187 -7.69 17.78 -11.50
CA GLY A 187 -6.75 18.68 -12.11
C GLY A 187 -6.52 18.38 -13.59
N PRO A 188 -5.49 18.99 -14.19
CA PRO A 188 -5.06 18.71 -15.55
C PRO A 188 -4.78 17.23 -15.80
N GLU A 189 -5.03 16.77 -17.06
CA GLU A 189 -4.79 15.39 -17.44
C GLU A 189 -3.36 14.92 -17.16
N GLY A 190 -3.25 13.69 -16.62
CA GLY A 190 -1.96 13.02 -16.44
C GLY A 190 -1.25 13.29 -15.12
N TRP A 191 -1.74 14.19 -14.28
CA TRP A 191 -1.06 14.53 -13.02
C TRP A 191 -1.50 13.67 -11.84
N GLY A 192 -2.65 12.98 -11.94
CA GLY A 192 -3.10 11.99 -10.95
C GLY A 192 -3.47 12.56 -9.59
N TYR A 193 -3.90 13.82 -9.51
CA TYR A 193 -4.36 14.45 -8.28
C TYR A 193 -5.78 15.03 -8.42
N SER A 194 -6.45 15.23 -7.28
CA SER A 194 -7.74 15.90 -7.19
C SER A 194 -7.55 17.37 -6.76
N ARG A 195 -8.35 18.28 -7.34
CA ARG A 195 -8.44 19.67 -6.85
C ARG A 195 -8.97 19.77 -5.42
N PHE A 196 -9.64 18.74 -4.97
CA PHE A 196 -10.20 18.60 -3.61
C PHE A 196 -9.62 17.37 -2.93
N PRO A 197 -8.39 17.42 -2.40
CA PRO A 197 -7.69 16.26 -1.85
C PRO A 197 -8.47 15.54 -0.74
N PHE A 198 -9.32 16.26 0.00
CA PHE A 198 -10.11 15.70 1.12
C PHE A 198 -11.59 15.43 0.77
N PHE A 199 -11.92 15.34 -0.52
CA PHE A 199 -13.28 15.08 -0.99
C PHE A 199 -13.87 13.78 -0.41
N HIS A 200 -13.06 12.73 -0.25
CA HIS A 200 -13.51 11.46 0.34
C HIS A 200 -14.05 11.63 1.78
N GLU A 201 -13.51 12.56 2.56
CA GLU A 201 -14.02 12.84 3.90
C GLU A 201 -15.40 13.50 3.84
N ALA A 202 -15.65 14.42 2.88
CA ALA A 202 -16.97 14.96 2.66
C ALA A 202 -18.00 13.90 2.27
N LEU A 203 -17.60 12.88 1.50
CA LEU A 203 -18.46 11.73 1.19
C LEU A 203 -18.83 10.94 2.46
N ILE A 204 -17.85 10.69 3.32
CA ILE A 204 -18.06 9.89 4.53
C ILE A 204 -18.87 10.65 5.57
N GLU A 205 -18.48 11.88 5.85
CA GLU A 205 -19.07 12.68 6.94
C GLU A 205 -20.44 13.25 6.57
N PHE A 206 -20.62 13.69 5.33
CA PHE A 206 -21.82 14.41 4.92
C PHE A 206 -22.78 13.55 4.09
N ILE A 207 -22.32 12.78 3.13
CA ILE A 207 -23.17 11.84 2.36
C ILE A 207 -23.43 10.55 3.15
N HIS A 208 -22.66 10.30 4.24
CA HIS A 208 -22.73 9.10 5.06
C HIS A 208 -22.45 7.82 4.26
N VAL A 209 -21.46 7.89 3.40
CA VAL A 209 -20.93 6.73 2.73
C VAL A 209 -20.22 5.84 3.76
N LYS A 210 -20.59 4.57 3.81
CA LYS A 210 -19.97 3.60 4.71
C LYS A 210 -18.92 2.80 3.97
N LEU A 211 -17.67 2.92 4.39
CA LEU A 211 -16.59 2.04 3.97
C LEU A 211 -16.85 0.64 4.55
N SER A 212 -16.51 -0.42 3.83
CA SER A 212 -16.94 -1.77 4.23
C SER A 212 -15.88 -2.85 4.07
N LEU A 213 -15.00 -2.76 3.09
CA LEU A 213 -13.91 -3.71 2.89
C LEU A 213 -12.57 -3.04 3.15
N ARG A 214 -11.74 -3.69 3.94
CA ARG A 214 -10.39 -3.21 4.24
C ARG A 214 -9.36 -4.33 4.19
N ARG A 215 -8.13 -3.99 3.84
CA ARG A 215 -6.97 -4.88 3.83
C ARG A 215 -5.91 -4.32 4.75
N ASP A 216 -5.82 -4.85 5.98
CA ASP A 216 -4.82 -4.44 6.97
C ASP A 216 -3.48 -5.15 6.69
N ARG A 217 -2.85 -4.82 5.56
CA ARG A 217 -1.62 -5.46 5.03
C ARG A 217 -0.64 -4.44 4.46
N LEU A 218 -0.60 -3.25 5.04
CA LEU A 218 0.41 -2.25 4.68
C LEU A 218 1.77 -2.66 5.26
N MET A 219 2.81 -2.53 4.47
CA MET A 219 4.20 -2.59 4.90
C MET A 219 4.75 -1.18 5.03
N VAL A 220 5.71 -0.97 5.91
CA VAL A 220 6.37 0.32 6.06
C VAL A 220 7.86 0.16 6.34
N TYR A 221 8.68 1.01 5.74
CA TYR A 221 10.01 1.29 6.26
C TYR A 221 9.87 2.15 7.51
N LEU A 222 10.60 1.81 8.57
CA LEU A 222 10.61 2.55 9.83
C LEU A 222 12.04 2.83 10.26
N ASP A 223 12.41 4.09 10.24
CA ASP A 223 13.68 4.54 10.82
C ASP A 223 13.51 4.69 12.33
N TRP A 224 14.21 3.84 13.09
CA TRP A 224 14.15 3.87 14.55
C TRP A 224 14.65 5.18 15.16
N GLY A 225 15.53 5.89 14.47
CA GLY A 225 16.06 7.18 14.90
C GLY A 225 14.99 8.25 15.14
N PHE A 226 13.85 8.16 14.45
CA PHE A 226 12.69 9.03 14.70
C PHE A 226 11.81 8.56 15.87
N HIS A 227 12.02 7.34 16.37
CA HIS A 227 11.11 6.68 17.32
C HIS A 227 11.79 6.20 18.62
N TYR A 228 13.10 6.39 18.78
CA TYR A 228 13.87 5.86 19.90
C TYR A 228 13.36 6.31 21.29
N ALA A 229 12.70 7.45 21.36
CA ALA A 229 12.13 7.99 22.61
C ALA A 229 10.67 7.55 22.84
N GLU A 230 10.04 6.86 21.88
CA GLU A 230 8.68 6.36 22.02
C GLU A 230 8.64 5.04 22.81
N ASP A 231 7.56 4.80 23.55
CA ASP A 231 7.33 3.47 24.13
C ASP A 231 7.08 2.44 23.03
N PRO A 232 7.88 1.37 22.92
CA PRO A 232 7.76 0.40 21.83
C PRO A 232 6.39 -0.28 21.74
N ALA A 233 5.72 -0.54 22.87
CA ALA A 233 4.41 -1.16 22.87
C ALA A 233 3.31 -0.19 22.39
N TYR A 234 3.43 1.09 22.71
CA TYR A 234 2.55 2.12 22.18
C TYR A 234 2.74 2.28 20.67
N LEU A 235 3.99 2.34 20.19
CA LEU A 235 4.33 2.43 18.79
C LEU A 235 3.75 1.24 17.99
N ALA A 236 3.96 0.01 18.45
CA ALA A 236 3.42 -1.20 17.81
C ALA A 236 1.88 -1.16 17.71
N ARG A 237 1.16 -0.79 18.79
CA ARG A 237 -0.30 -0.65 18.78
C ARG A 237 -0.76 0.44 17.80
N ARG A 238 -0.05 1.59 17.73
CA ARG A 238 -0.34 2.67 16.80
C ARG A 238 -0.18 2.22 15.35
N LEU A 239 0.92 1.55 15.02
CA LEU A 239 1.16 0.98 13.69
C LEU A 239 0.07 -0.04 13.31
N LYS A 240 -0.30 -0.93 14.25
CA LYS A 240 -1.41 -1.88 14.03
C LYS A 240 -2.74 -1.16 13.78
N GLY A 241 -2.99 -0.07 14.49
CA GLY A 241 -4.16 0.78 14.29
C GLY A 241 -4.27 1.33 12.86
N TYR A 242 -3.14 1.62 12.25
CA TYR A 242 -3.00 2.09 10.87
C TYR A 242 -3.16 0.99 9.81
N GLY A 243 -3.34 -0.27 10.20
CA GLY A 243 -3.44 -1.39 9.27
C GLY A 243 -2.08 -1.93 8.81
N ILE A 244 -1.00 -1.58 9.51
CA ILE A 244 0.34 -2.07 9.22
C ILE A 244 0.46 -3.50 9.75
N SER A 245 0.96 -4.40 8.91
CA SER A 245 1.18 -5.81 9.20
C SER A 245 2.65 -6.25 9.13
N GLU A 246 3.52 -5.38 8.58
CA GLU A 246 4.93 -5.67 8.40
C GLU A 246 5.74 -4.38 8.50
N VAL A 247 6.85 -4.41 9.24
CA VAL A 247 7.77 -3.29 9.42
C VAL A 247 9.15 -3.70 8.97
N HIS A 248 9.73 -2.94 8.06
CA HIS A 248 11.13 -3.00 7.69
C HIS A 248 11.88 -1.97 8.54
N LEU A 249 12.53 -2.45 9.59
CA LEU A 249 13.18 -1.61 10.60
C LEU A 249 14.61 -1.32 10.20
N SER A 250 14.97 -0.03 10.09
CA SER A 250 16.38 0.36 9.91
C SER A 250 17.19 -0.16 11.09
N SER A 251 18.06 -1.12 10.84
CA SER A 251 18.71 -1.87 11.94
C SER A 251 20.20 -2.08 11.70
N TRP A 252 20.77 -1.41 10.70
CA TRP A 252 22.10 -1.66 10.24
C TRP A 252 23.15 -1.03 11.17
N TYR A 253 24.11 -1.81 11.64
CA TYR A 253 25.24 -1.50 12.51
C TYR A 253 24.96 -1.00 13.92
N ASP A 254 24.00 -0.11 14.16
CA ASP A 254 23.95 0.66 15.41
C ASP A 254 23.11 -0.02 16.51
N PHE A 255 22.96 -1.33 16.45
CA PHE A 255 22.12 -2.05 17.42
C PHE A 255 22.71 -2.06 18.85
N ARG A 256 23.98 -1.69 19.06
CA ARG A 256 24.53 -1.58 20.42
C ARG A 256 23.82 -0.52 21.27
N HIS A 257 23.47 0.60 20.63
CA HIS A 257 22.78 1.71 21.30
C HIS A 257 21.26 1.52 21.33
N CYS A 258 20.71 0.71 20.46
CA CYS A 258 19.26 0.50 20.31
C CYS A 258 18.79 -0.92 20.69
N GLN A 259 19.67 -1.77 21.26
CA GLN A 259 19.34 -3.18 21.55
C GLN A 259 18.08 -3.34 22.41
N ASP A 260 17.94 -2.53 23.49
CA ASP A 260 16.74 -2.57 24.33
C ASP A 260 15.49 -2.17 23.55
N PHE A 261 15.56 -1.09 22.77
CA PHE A 261 14.45 -0.65 21.92
C PHE A 261 14.06 -1.74 20.91
N PHE A 262 15.01 -2.31 20.18
CA PHE A 262 14.74 -3.36 19.17
C PHE A 262 14.09 -4.58 19.79
N THR A 263 14.65 -5.10 20.90
CA THR A 263 14.11 -6.28 21.58
C THR A 263 12.66 -6.06 22.01
N ARG A 264 12.40 -4.91 22.65
CA ARG A 264 11.05 -4.55 23.12
C ARG A 264 10.09 -4.26 21.96
N PHE A 265 10.55 -3.58 20.91
CA PHE A 265 9.74 -3.24 19.75
C PHE A 265 9.35 -4.47 18.94
N ILE A 266 10.29 -5.36 18.62
CA ILE A 266 10.02 -6.62 17.92
C ILE A 266 9.02 -7.46 18.71
N THR A 267 9.25 -7.62 20.03
CA THR A 267 8.31 -8.36 20.90
C THR A 267 6.91 -7.74 20.89
N ALA A 268 6.82 -6.41 20.95
CA ALA A 268 5.55 -5.70 20.92
C ALA A 268 4.85 -5.81 19.54
N CYS A 269 5.61 -5.73 18.45
CA CYS A 269 5.08 -5.96 17.10
C CYS A 269 4.53 -7.38 16.96
N HIS A 270 5.25 -8.41 17.40
CA HIS A 270 4.78 -9.79 17.38
C HIS A 270 3.50 -9.97 18.22
N ALA A 271 3.41 -9.33 19.37
CA ALA A 271 2.20 -9.35 20.19
C ALA A 271 0.99 -8.76 19.45
N GLU A 272 1.19 -7.72 18.64
CA GLU A 272 0.16 -7.12 17.79
C GLU A 272 -0.04 -7.82 16.44
N GLY A 273 0.71 -8.89 16.14
CA GLY A 273 0.63 -9.62 14.87
C GLY A 273 1.28 -8.86 13.70
N ILE A 274 2.31 -8.07 13.97
CA ILE A 274 3.13 -7.35 13.00
C ILE A 274 4.45 -8.07 12.85
N LEU A 275 4.83 -8.41 11.61
CA LEU A 275 6.13 -8.99 11.27
C LEU A 275 7.20 -7.88 11.23
N VAL A 276 8.42 -8.22 11.62
CA VAL A 276 9.53 -7.26 11.65
C VAL A 276 10.73 -7.80 10.88
N TYR A 277 11.16 -7.05 9.87
CA TYR A 277 12.32 -7.33 9.04
C TYR A 277 13.47 -6.41 9.40
N SER A 278 14.67 -6.96 9.39
CA SER A 278 15.90 -6.17 9.45
C SER A 278 16.16 -5.53 8.11
N TRP A 279 16.09 -4.20 8.02
CA TRP A 279 16.47 -3.43 6.83
C TRP A 279 17.97 -3.17 6.86
N LEU A 280 18.70 -3.76 5.92
CA LEU A 280 20.15 -3.68 5.77
C LEU A 280 20.49 -2.81 4.56
N GLU A 281 20.70 -1.53 4.79
CA GLU A 281 21.05 -0.55 3.76
C GLU A 281 22.55 -0.56 3.50
N LEU A 282 22.98 -1.39 2.56
CA LEU A 282 24.40 -1.53 2.16
C LEU A 282 24.65 -0.75 0.85
N PRO A 283 25.86 -0.26 0.60
CA PRO A 283 27.09 -0.39 1.38
C PRO A 283 27.29 0.66 2.49
N MET A 284 26.23 1.35 2.88
CA MET A 284 26.28 2.33 3.97
C MET A 284 26.64 1.67 5.31
N VAL A 285 27.38 2.40 6.14
CA VAL A 285 27.77 1.99 7.50
C VAL A 285 27.63 3.15 8.47
N THR A 286 27.74 2.87 9.79
CA THR A 286 27.79 3.95 10.77
C THR A 286 29.10 4.74 10.63
N ARG A 287 29.06 5.99 11.10
CA ARG A 287 30.24 6.85 11.13
C ARG A 287 31.40 6.23 11.93
N GLU A 288 31.08 5.62 13.06
CA GLU A 288 32.09 4.97 13.92
C GLU A 288 32.80 3.83 13.20
N PHE A 289 32.06 3.02 12.46
CA PHE A 289 32.65 1.95 11.64
C PHE A 289 33.52 2.52 10.51
N TRP A 290 33.03 3.54 9.84
CA TRP A 290 33.71 4.22 8.73
C TRP A 290 35.00 4.94 9.19
N ASP A 291 34.98 5.54 10.39
CA ASP A 291 36.15 6.17 11.00
C ASP A 291 37.18 5.13 11.50
N ALA A 292 36.71 3.96 11.95
CA ALA A 292 37.58 2.86 12.42
C ALA A 292 38.29 2.12 11.27
N HIS A 293 37.77 2.18 10.05
CA HIS A 293 38.25 1.43 8.87
C HIS A 293 38.50 2.31 7.64
N PRO A 294 39.45 3.29 7.73
CA PRO A 294 39.73 4.18 6.60
C PRO A 294 40.23 3.44 5.37
N GLU A 295 40.84 2.26 5.52
CA GLU A 295 41.36 1.40 4.46
C GLU A 295 40.25 0.71 3.65
N TRP A 296 39.01 0.66 4.16
CA TRP A 296 37.89 0.02 3.48
C TRP A 296 36.86 1.03 2.93
N ARG A 297 37.15 2.33 3.01
CA ARG A 297 36.25 3.35 2.49
C ARG A 297 36.17 3.25 0.97
N GLU A 298 34.94 3.28 0.44
CA GLU A 298 34.73 3.36 -0.99
C GLU A 298 35.33 4.66 -1.55
N LYS A 299 35.79 4.64 -2.83
CA LYS A 299 36.36 5.80 -3.50
C LYS A 299 35.50 6.26 -4.66
N THR A 300 35.38 7.58 -4.79
CA THR A 300 34.70 8.24 -5.91
C THR A 300 35.64 8.43 -7.10
N ALA A 301 35.09 8.85 -8.22
CA ALA A 301 35.84 9.15 -9.43
C ALA A 301 36.83 10.33 -9.28
N THR A 302 36.68 11.17 -8.29
CA THR A 302 37.68 12.20 -7.93
C THR A 302 38.78 11.71 -7.01
N GLY A 303 38.73 10.42 -6.59
CA GLY A 303 39.67 9.82 -5.65
C GLY A 303 39.39 10.12 -4.18
N GLY A 304 38.32 10.85 -3.90
CA GLY A 304 37.83 11.12 -2.55
C GLY A 304 37.16 9.89 -1.90
N ASP A 305 37.01 9.94 -0.57
CA ASP A 305 36.19 8.95 0.14
C ASP A 305 34.71 9.14 -0.20
N ALA A 306 34.02 8.07 -0.53
CA ALA A 306 32.63 8.14 -0.97
C ALA A 306 31.68 8.42 0.20
N ARG A 307 31.01 9.54 0.09
CA ARG A 307 30.00 9.98 1.04
C ARG A 307 28.88 10.68 0.27
N VAL A 308 27.67 10.15 0.35
CA VAL A 308 26.47 10.75 -0.27
C VAL A 308 25.52 11.20 0.83
N ASP A 309 25.28 12.51 0.91
CA ASP A 309 24.52 13.13 1.99
C ASP A 309 25.03 12.74 3.38
N TRP A 310 24.26 11.99 4.13
CA TRP A 310 24.57 11.48 5.47
C TRP A 310 25.18 10.07 5.44
N ARG A 311 25.24 9.39 4.28
CA ARG A 311 25.67 8.00 4.10
C ARG A 311 27.16 7.89 3.93
N PHE A 312 27.78 6.96 4.68
CA PHE A 312 29.19 6.64 4.66
C PHE A 312 29.39 5.28 3.97
N LEU A 313 30.02 5.25 2.78
CA LEU A 313 30.03 4.07 1.93
C LEU A 313 31.34 3.28 2.07
N MET A 314 31.20 1.95 2.16
CA MET A 314 32.32 1.00 2.23
C MET A 314 32.49 0.22 0.93
N ALA A 315 33.74 -0.09 0.61
CA ALA A 315 34.13 -0.91 -0.53
C ALA A 315 33.92 -2.40 -0.20
N LEU A 316 32.71 -2.91 -0.42
CA LEU A 316 32.36 -4.32 -0.14
C LEU A 316 33.07 -5.30 -1.09
N GLU A 317 33.66 -4.85 -2.17
CA GLU A 317 34.52 -5.65 -3.05
C GLU A 317 35.85 -5.99 -2.40
N ILE A 318 36.25 -5.35 -1.30
CA ILE A 318 37.41 -5.73 -0.48
C ILE A 318 37.02 -6.92 0.39
N PRO A 319 37.67 -8.11 0.21
CA PRO A 319 37.25 -9.33 0.90
C PRO A 319 37.20 -9.21 2.43
N GLU A 320 38.17 -8.52 3.02
CA GLU A 320 38.27 -8.32 4.47
C GLU A 320 37.09 -7.46 5.00
N CYS A 321 36.72 -6.42 4.26
CA CYS A 321 35.55 -5.61 4.57
C CYS A 321 34.25 -6.45 4.49
N MET A 322 34.07 -7.19 3.41
CA MET A 322 32.91 -8.06 3.20
C MET A 322 32.75 -9.09 4.33
N GLU A 323 33.84 -9.73 4.78
CA GLU A 323 33.77 -10.72 5.87
C GLU A 323 33.39 -10.09 7.22
N VAL A 324 33.86 -8.88 7.52
CA VAL A 324 33.46 -8.16 8.73
C VAL A 324 31.98 -7.75 8.66
N VAL A 325 31.52 -7.24 7.52
CA VAL A 325 30.12 -6.91 7.29
C VAL A 325 29.20 -8.12 7.46
N LYS A 326 29.57 -9.28 6.88
CA LYS A 326 28.87 -10.55 7.12
C LYS A 326 28.82 -10.95 8.60
N GLY A 327 29.91 -10.72 9.34
CA GLY A 327 29.96 -10.95 10.78
C GLY A 327 28.94 -10.10 11.54
N GLU A 328 28.81 -8.82 11.21
CA GLU A 328 27.82 -7.93 11.84
C GLU A 328 26.38 -8.30 11.46
N ILE A 329 26.13 -8.69 10.18
CA ILE A 329 24.83 -9.23 9.75
C ILE A 329 24.45 -10.45 10.60
N LYS A 330 25.37 -11.41 10.73
CA LYS A 330 25.12 -12.62 11.55
C LYS A 330 24.81 -12.27 12.99
N LYS A 331 25.55 -11.36 13.56
CA LYS A 331 25.37 -10.91 14.95
C LYS A 331 23.99 -10.28 15.17
N SER A 332 23.52 -9.44 14.20
CA SER A 332 22.15 -8.89 14.23
C SER A 332 21.10 -10.00 14.18
N ILE A 333 21.24 -10.95 13.25
CA ILE A 333 20.31 -12.06 13.08
C ILE A 333 20.27 -12.97 14.32
N ASP A 334 21.41 -13.22 14.96
CA ASP A 334 21.50 -14.04 16.18
C ASP A 334 20.93 -13.31 17.43
N THR A 335 20.97 -11.98 17.44
CA THR A 335 20.59 -11.18 18.62
C THR A 335 19.09 -10.94 18.70
N PHE A 336 18.42 -10.72 17.55
CA PHE A 336 17.03 -10.29 17.51
C PHE A 336 16.11 -11.32 16.84
N ASP A 337 14.84 -11.27 17.18
CA ASP A 337 13.81 -12.19 16.67
C ASP A 337 13.20 -11.68 15.35
N TRP A 338 14.04 -11.47 14.34
CA TRP A 338 13.62 -11.03 13.00
C TRP A 338 12.77 -12.09 12.30
N ASP A 339 11.70 -11.68 11.62
CA ASP A 339 10.92 -12.54 10.71
C ASP A 339 11.58 -12.67 9.32
N GLY A 340 12.37 -11.69 8.95
CA GLY A 340 13.09 -11.66 7.68
C GLY A 340 14.20 -10.63 7.66
N VAL A 341 14.90 -10.62 6.53
CA VAL A 341 15.92 -9.62 6.19
C VAL A 341 15.54 -8.99 4.85
N ASP A 342 15.60 -7.69 4.80
CA ASP A 342 15.55 -6.92 3.56
C ASP A 342 16.95 -6.37 3.27
N LEU A 343 17.57 -6.88 2.21
CA LEU A 343 18.79 -6.30 1.68
C LEU A 343 18.41 -5.11 0.81
N ALA A 344 18.63 -3.92 1.33
CA ALA A 344 18.19 -2.71 0.70
C ALA A 344 19.33 -1.93 0.07
N GLU A 345 19.08 -1.37 -1.10
CA GLU A 345 19.88 -0.34 -1.75
C GLU A 345 21.36 -0.71 -1.96
N LEU A 346 21.68 -2.02 -2.05
CA LEU A 346 23.05 -2.44 -2.37
C LEU A 346 23.32 -2.20 -3.87
N TYR A 347 23.63 -0.96 -4.17
CA TYR A 347 24.04 -0.48 -5.49
C TYR A 347 25.13 0.61 -5.35
N PHE A 348 25.63 1.12 -6.45
CA PHE A 348 26.65 2.19 -6.46
C PHE A 348 25.97 3.55 -6.60
N GLU A 349 25.98 4.30 -5.53
CA GLU A 349 25.29 5.57 -5.40
C GLU A 349 25.82 6.63 -6.37
N SER A 350 25.17 6.79 -7.50
CA SER A 350 25.48 7.82 -8.51
C SER A 350 24.24 8.18 -9.33
N PRO A 351 23.20 8.78 -8.72
CA PRO A 351 21.91 8.99 -9.39
C PRO A 351 22.00 9.81 -10.68
N LEU A 352 22.95 10.74 -10.77
CA LEU A 352 23.19 11.55 -11.96
C LEU A 352 24.35 11.01 -12.84
N GLY A 353 24.96 9.89 -12.44
CA GLY A 353 25.95 9.15 -13.23
C GLY A 353 27.30 9.87 -13.34
N VAL A 354 27.92 9.75 -14.51
CA VAL A 354 29.29 10.28 -14.79
C VAL A 354 29.39 11.79 -14.73
N GLU A 355 28.26 12.51 -14.79
CA GLU A 355 28.21 13.97 -14.71
C GLU A 355 28.49 14.48 -13.30
N GLU A 356 28.43 13.60 -12.27
CA GLU A 356 28.79 13.89 -10.88
C GLU A 356 29.94 13.00 -10.39
N PRO A 357 31.17 13.24 -10.84
CA PRO A 357 32.32 12.37 -10.52
C PRO A 357 32.64 12.32 -9.02
N GLU A 358 32.27 13.33 -8.24
CA GLU A 358 32.40 13.36 -6.78
C GLU A 358 31.51 12.34 -6.05
N ASN A 359 30.44 11.89 -6.71
CA ASN A 359 29.52 10.86 -6.18
C ASN A 359 29.64 9.53 -6.94
N PHE A 360 30.36 9.49 -8.06
CA PHE A 360 30.43 8.32 -8.91
C PHE A 360 31.34 7.24 -8.32
N THR A 361 30.77 6.06 -8.05
CA THR A 361 31.41 4.89 -7.44
C THR A 361 31.20 3.63 -8.31
N PRO A 362 31.92 2.50 -8.09
CA PRO A 362 33.06 2.34 -7.21
C PRO A 362 34.39 2.65 -7.94
N LEU A 363 35.33 3.24 -7.26
CA LEU A 363 36.69 3.52 -7.78
C LEU A 363 37.78 3.20 -6.74
N SER A 364 37.50 2.24 -5.84
CA SER A 364 38.53 1.71 -4.93
C SER A 364 39.74 1.14 -5.68
N ASP A 365 40.91 1.04 -5.02
CA ASP A 365 42.13 0.55 -5.66
C ASP A 365 41.95 -0.87 -6.22
N ILE A 366 41.15 -1.71 -5.57
CA ILE A 366 40.90 -3.08 -6.02
C ILE A 366 40.07 -3.09 -7.32
N VAL A 367 39.06 -2.23 -7.42
CA VAL A 367 38.23 -2.05 -8.64
C VAL A 367 39.08 -1.53 -9.78
N ARG A 368 39.92 -0.52 -9.52
CA ARG A 368 40.79 0.06 -10.53
C ARG A 368 41.82 -0.95 -11.05
N ALA A 369 42.41 -1.73 -10.15
CA ALA A 369 43.37 -2.76 -10.51
C ALA A 369 42.73 -3.90 -11.33
N ASP A 370 41.55 -4.37 -10.91
CA ASP A 370 40.82 -5.43 -11.58
C ASP A 370 40.35 -5.00 -12.98
N PHE A 371 39.71 -3.83 -13.11
CA PHE A 371 39.32 -3.30 -14.41
C PHE A 371 40.51 -3.09 -15.36
N ARG A 372 41.60 -2.52 -14.84
CA ARG A 372 42.83 -2.36 -15.63
C ARG A 372 43.38 -3.71 -16.10
N SER A 373 43.35 -4.74 -15.26
CA SER A 373 43.77 -6.09 -15.63
C SER A 373 42.94 -6.69 -16.77
N GLN A 374 41.64 -6.41 -16.77
CA GLN A 374 40.72 -6.96 -17.76
C GLN A 374 40.69 -6.17 -19.07
N TYR A 375 40.80 -4.85 -19.02
CA TYR A 375 40.56 -3.96 -20.16
C TYR A 375 41.77 -3.08 -20.55
N GLY A 376 42.85 -3.11 -19.78
CA GLY A 376 44.08 -2.38 -20.09
C GLY A 376 44.07 -0.88 -19.72
N VAL A 377 42.97 -0.36 -19.22
CA VAL A 377 42.78 1.06 -18.85
C VAL A 377 42.41 1.17 -17.39
N ASP A 378 42.98 2.15 -16.69
CA ASP A 378 42.52 2.52 -15.35
C ASP A 378 41.22 3.29 -15.46
N PRO A 379 40.08 2.86 -14.84
CA PRO A 379 38.79 3.51 -15.02
C PRO A 379 38.74 4.97 -14.53
N ILE A 380 39.68 5.40 -13.69
CA ILE A 380 39.79 6.80 -13.26
C ILE A 380 40.15 7.75 -14.41
N GLU A 381 40.75 7.21 -15.48
CA GLU A 381 41.08 7.98 -16.70
C GLU A 381 39.80 8.46 -17.42
N LEU A 382 38.67 7.77 -17.22
CA LEU A 382 37.37 8.19 -17.75
C LEU A 382 36.90 9.56 -17.20
N PHE A 383 37.46 9.98 -16.07
CA PHE A 383 37.03 11.22 -15.38
C PHE A 383 38.10 12.32 -15.44
N LYS A 384 39.14 12.15 -16.24
CA LYS A 384 40.19 13.13 -16.47
C LYS A 384 40.01 13.79 -17.84
N PRO A 385 39.62 15.07 -17.92
CA PRO A 385 39.36 15.73 -19.20
C PRO A 385 40.57 15.73 -20.17
N GLU A 386 41.80 15.65 -19.64
CA GLU A 386 43.03 15.58 -20.42
C GLU A 386 43.40 14.17 -20.93
N SER A 387 42.70 13.13 -20.45
CA SER A 387 42.90 11.76 -20.85
C SER A 387 42.27 11.47 -22.21
N ILE A 388 42.98 10.63 -23.01
CA ILE A 388 42.39 10.07 -24.24
C ILE A 388 41.20 9.16 -23.95
N HIS A 389 41.08 8.68 -22.72
CA HIS A 389 40.01 7.84 -22.21
C HIS A 389 38.91 8.63 -21.49
N PHE A 390 38.90 9.97 -21.58
CA PHE A 390 37.82 10.76 -20.99
C PHE A 390 36.46 10.31 -21.50
N TYR A 391 35.48 10.19 -20.62
CA TYR A 391 34.19 9.55 -20.94
C TYR A 391 33.47 10.15 -22.17
N GLU A 392 33.64 11.44 -22.45
CA GLU A 392 33.08 12.08 -23.64
C GLU A 392 33.81 11.63 -24.94
N ASN A 393 35.06 11.20 -24.83
CA ASN A 393 35.92 10.83 -25.98
C ASN A 393 35.97 9.32 -26.19
N ASP A 394 35.86 8.52 -25.13
CA ASP A 394 36.01 7.06 -25.15
C ASP A 394 34.75 6.33 -24.61
N GLY A 395 33.65 6.42 -25.36
CA GLY A 395 32.42 5.71 -25.05
C GLY A 395 32.51 4.18 -25.00
N GLU A 396 33.54 3.60 -25.68
CA GLU A 396 33.78 2.15 -25.63
C GLU A 396 34.29 1.72 -24.25
N THR A 397 35.30 2.42 -23.70
CA THR A 397 35.79 2.14 -22.36
C THR A 397 34.77 2.46 -21.30
N LEU A 398 33.97 3.53 -21.45
CA LEU A 398 32.86 3.84 -20.57
C LEU A 398 31.81 2.72 -20.53
N THR A 399 31.41 2.19 -21.70
CA THR A 399 30.47 1.07 -21.80
C THR A 399 31.00 -0.19 -21.10
N LYS A 400 32.29 -0.48 -21.26
CA LYS A 400 32.97 -1.59 -20.53
C LYS A 400 32.91 -1.37 -19.02
N PHE A 401 33.10 -0.13 -18.56
CA PHE A 401 33.07 0.18 -17.14
C PHE A 401 31.64 0.09 -16.54
N PHE A 402 30.62 0.55 -17.26
CA PHE A 402 29.25 0.34 -16.84
C PHE A 402 28.88 -1.15 -16.71
N LYS A 403 29.29 -1.95 -17.69
CA LYS A 403 29.09 -3.40 -17.62
C LYS A 403 29.82 -4.03 -16.42
N TYR A 404 31.07 -3.67 -16.20
CA TYR A 404 31.87 -4.14 -15.06
C TYR A 404 31.20 -3.78 -13.72
N ARG A 405 30.73 -2.53 -13.56
CA ARG A 405 30.00 -2.07 -12.37
C ARG A 405 28.75 -2.89 -12.13
N ALA A 406 27.95 -3.15 -13.17
CA ALA A 406 26.72 -3.92 -13.06
C ALA A 406 26.98 -5.40 -12.68
N GLU A 407 28.03 -6.01 -13.24
CA GLU A 407 28.47 -7.36 -12.87
C GLU A 407 28.96 -7.43 -11.42
N LEU A 408 29.73 -6.43 -10.98
CA LEU A 408 30.19 -6.31 -9.60
C LEU A 408 29.00 -6.13 -8.63
N CYS A 409 28.09 -5.21 -8.91
CA CYS A 409 26.89 -4.97 -8.10
C CYS A 409 26.05 -6.25 -7.94
N THR A 410 25.81 -6.97 -9.03
CA THR A 410 25.09 -8.25 -9.02
C THR A 410 25.82 -9.31 -8.18
N ARG A 411 27.14 -9.39 -8.28
CA ARG A 411 27.97 -10.33 -7.50
C ARG A 411 27.91 -10.04 -6.00
N LEU A 412 28.02 -8.77 -5.60
CA LEU A 412 27.95 -8.37 -4.19
C LEU A 412 26.58 -8.70 -3.59
N ASN A 413 25.50 -8.37 -4.30
CA ASN A 413 24.15 -8.76 -3.88
C ASN A 413 24.00 -10.27 -3.73
N ARG A 414 24.46 -11.04 -4.73
CA ARG A 414 24.40 -12.51 -4.69
C ARG A 414 25.14 -13.07 -3.48
N GLU A 415 26.30 -12.54 -3.16
CA GLU A 415 27.13 -12.98 -2.05
C GLU A 415 26.46 -12.78 -0.69
N ILE A 416 25.90 -11.59 -0.45
CA ILE A 416 25.16 -11.30 0.80
C ILE A 416 23.88 -12.13 0.88
N LEU A 417 23.10 -12.22 -0.21
CA LEU A 417 21.86 -12.99 -0.23
C LEU A 417 22.08 -14.46 0.10
N LEU A 418 23.11 -15.10 -0.52
CA LEU A 418 23.48 -16.49 -0.22
C LEU A 418 23.94 -16.65 1.22
N TYR A 419 24.67 -15.67 1.75
CA TYR A 419 25.12 -15.71 3.14
C TYR A 419 23.95 -15.67 4.12
N VAL A 420 22.98 -14.76 3.91
CA VAL A 420 21.77 -14.65 4.73
C VAL A 420 20.91 -15.93 4.62
N GLN A 421 20.74 -16.48 3.42
CA GLN A 421 20.02 -17.77 3.25
C GLN A 421 20.69 -18.90 4.02
N LYS A 422 22.02 -18.98 3.98
CA LYS A 422 22.78 -19.98 4.72
C LYS A 422 22.55 -19.86 6.22
N ILE A 423 22.62 -18.66 6.77
CA ILE A 423 22.37 -18.42 8.21
C ILE A 423 20.93 -18.80 8.54
N GLY A 424 19.96 -18.29 7.76
CA GLY A 424 18.54 -18.57 7.97
C GLY A 424 18.20 -20.07 7.95
N SER A 425 18.88 -20.87 7.10
CA SER A 425 18.67 -22.32 7.04
C SER A 425 19.22 -23.07 8.26
N GLN A 426 20.12 -22.47 9.02
CA GLN A 426 20.71 -23.06 10.24
C GLN A 426 19.88 -22.75 11.50
N MET A 427 18.90 -21.85 11.41
CA MET A 427 18.07 -21.46 12.56
C MET A 427 17.04 -22.57 12.87
N SER A 428 17.02 -23.01 14.13
CA SER A 428 16.10 -24.05 14.58
C SER A 428 14.70 -23.46 14.84
N GLY A 429 13.67 -24.05 14.20
CA GLY A 429 12.26 -23.72 14.48
C GLY A 429 11.77 -22.39 13.91
N ARG A 430 12.61 -21.66 13.18
CA ARG A 430 12.30 -20.38 12.55
C ARG A 430 12.82 -20.32 11.13
N ARG A 431 12.02 -19.84 10.20
CA ARG A 431 12.43 -19.60 8.82
C ARG A 431 12.53 -18.11 8.58
N LEU A 432 13.75 -17.63 8.33
CA LEU A 432 14.02 -16.24 7.96
C LEU A 432 13.59 -16.02 6.51
N ASP A 433 12.68 -15.08 6.28
CA ASP A 433 12.30 -14.66 4.93
C ASP A 433 13.35 -13.68 4.37
N LEU A 434 13.41 -13.56 3.04
CA LEU A 434 14.42 -12.75 2.37
C LEU A 434 13.76 -11.85 1.34
N THR A 435 13.98 -10.56 1.47
CA THR A 435 13.58 -9.52 0.53
C THR A 435 14.82 -8.82 -0.02
N LEU A 436 14.75 -8.37 -1.24
CA LEU A 436 15.71 -7.46 -1.85
C LEU A 436 14.96 -6.22 -2.32
N THR A 437 15.37 -5.06 -1.84
CA THR A 437 14.85 -3.77 -2.28
C THR A 437 15.80 -3.12 -3.29
N GLN A 438 15.25 -2.72 -4.43
CA GLN A 438 15.98 -2.11 -5.53
C GLN A 438 15.21 -0.98 -6.19
N VAL A 439 15.93 0.05 -6.67
CA VAL A 439 15.38 1.09 -7.53
C VAL A 439 15.04 0.50 -8.91
N ASP A 440 13.90 0.92 -9.48
CA ASP A 440 13.51 0.53 -10.84
C ASP A 440 14.58 0.93 -11.86
N SER A 441 14.99 -0.04 -12.67
CA SER A 441 15.93 0.12 -13.77
C SER A 441 15.40 -0.45 -15.09
N ILE A 442 14.12 -0.89 -15.11
CA ILE A 442 13.46 -1.31 -16.36
C ILE A 442 12.78 -0.13 -17.04
N ILE A 443 12.08 0.68 -16.27
CA ILE A 443 11.34 1.84 -16.79
C ILE A 443 12.30 3.02 -16.97
N ASP A 444 13.10 3.33 -15.94
CA ASP A 444 14.19 4.27 -16.06
C ASP A 444 15.52 3.55 -16.32
N THR A 445 15.79 3.32 -17.59
CA THR A 445 17.00 2.60 -18.04
C THR A 445 18.31 3.27 -17.67
N ARG A 446 18.30 4.57 -17.33
CA ARG A 446 19.51 5.31 -16.87
C ARG A 446 20.00 4.77 -15.54
N MET A 447 19.12 4.24 -14.70
CA MET A 447 19.50 3.63 -13.41
C MET A 447 20.45 2.44 -13.60
N LYS A 448 20.36 1.70 -14.70
CA LYS A 448 21.31 0.64 -15.02
C LYS A 448 22.76 1.15 -15.11
N GLU A 449 22.96 2.30 -15.73
CA GLU A 449 24.29 2.90 -15.92
C GLU A 449 24.70 3.72 -14.68
N ASN A 450 23.79 4.48 -14.13
CA ASN A 450 24.07 5.39 -13.02
C ASN A 450 24.39 4.64 -11.73
N ILE A 451 23.52 3.73 -11.30
CA ILE A 451 23.67 3.00 -10.03
C ILE A 451 24.07 1.53 -10.20
N ALA A 452 24.35 1.08 -11.43
CA ALA A 452 24.81 -0.26 -11.77
C ALA A 452 23.81 -1.40 -11.49
N VAL A 453 22.51 -1.13 -11.50
CA VAL A 453 21.45 -2.14 -11.35
C VAL A 453 21.04 -2.69 -12.72
N ASP A 454 21.59 -3.85 -13.11
CA ASP A 454 21.17 -4.56 -14.33
C ASP A 454 19.89 -5.37 -14.06
N PRO A 455 18.71 -4.94 -14.60
CA PRO A 455 17.45 -5.58 -14.28
C PRO A 455 17.37 -7.04 -14.71
N ASP A 456 18.02 -7.41 -15.82
CA ASP A 456 18.00 -8.79 -16.29
C ASP A 456 18.87 -9.70 -15.43
N ALA A 457 20.03 -9.20 -14.98
CA ALA A 457 20.90 -9.93 -14.07
C ALA A 457 20.19 -10.15 -12.71
N PHE A 458 19.53 -9.13 -12.20
CA PHE A 458 18.78 -9.26 -10.94
C PHE A 458 17.55 -10.15 -11.06
N MET A 459 16.84 -10.13 -12.20
CA MET A 459 15.73 -11.07 -12.42
C MET A 459 16.22 -12.52 -12.50
N ARG A 460 17.38 -12.80 -13.11
CA ARG A 460 17.99 -14.14 -13.07
C ARG A 460 18.38 -14.54 -11.65
N LEU A 461 18.97 -13.62 -10.89
CA LEU A 461 19.31 -13.83 -9.48
C LEU A 461 18.08 -14.11 -8.63
N GLN A 462 16.98 -13.38 -8.85
CA GLN A 462 15.69 -13.59 -8.19
C GLN A 462 15.12 -14.98 -8.49
N GLN A 463 15.18 -15.41 -9.74
CA GLN A 463 14.73 -16.75 -10.13
C GLN A 463 15.59 -17.85 -9.53
N GLU A 464 16.91 -17.65 -9.44
CA GLU A 464 17.86 -18.60 -8.82
C GLU A 464 17.62 -18.75 -7.31
N LEU A 465 17.51 -17.64 -6.58
CA LEU A 465 17.50 -17.63 -5.13
C LEU A 465 16.08 -17.55 -4.53
N GLY A 466 15.08 -17.12 -5.32
CA GLY A 466 13.68 -17.08 -4.93
C GLY A 466 13.36 -16.09 -3.81
N PHE A 467 14.10 -15.01 -3.64
CA PHE A 467 13.79 -13.96 -2.68
C PHE A 467 12.56 -13.14 -3.11
N ASN A 468 11.93 -12.43 -2.19
CA ASN A 468 10.90 -11.44 -2.52
C ASN A 468 11.58 -10.19 -3.10
N LEU A 469 10.97 -9.61 -4.14
CA LEU A 469 11.48 -8.39 -4.74
C LEU A 469 10.61 -7.20 -4.35
N GLN A 470 11.21 -6.19 -3.76
CA GLN A 470 10.64 -4.87 -3.55
C GLN A 470 11.26 -3.89 -4.55
N VAL A 471 10.42 -3.21 -5.33
CA VAL A 471 10.87 -2.24 -6.32
C VAL A 471 10.49 -0.84 -5.85
N GLU A 472 11.50 -0.02 -5.68
CA GLU A 472 11.38 1.39 -5.38
C GLU A 472 11.25 2.21 -6.67
N ASP A 473 10.34 3.18 -6.69
CA ASP A 473 10.18 4.08 -7.81
C ASP A 473 11.25 5.20 -7.76
N PRO A 474 12.09 5.35 -8.80
CA PRO A 474 13.11 6.39 -8.83
C PRO A 474 12.46 7.78 -8.90
N PHE A 475 13.17 8.79 -8.38
CA PHE A 475 12.70 10.19 -8.38
C PHE A 475 12.25 10.69 -9.76
N THR A 476 12.79 10.14 -10.83
CA THR A 476 12.45 10.45 -12.21
C THR A 476 11.04 10.01 -12.62
N LEU A 477 10.42 9.09 -11.87
CA LEU A 477 9.05 8.64 -12.09
C LEU A 477 8.03 9.35 -11.19
N TRP A 478 8.45 10.14 -10.22
CA TRP A 478 7.53 10.75 -9.25
C TRP A 478 6.53 11.71 -9.88
N SER A 479 6.89 12.36 -11.01
CA SER A 479 5.99 13.22 -11.77
C SER A 479 4.86 12.50 -12.51
N ARG A 480 4.94 11.16 -12.65
CA ARG A 480 3.89 10.35 -13.34
C ARG A 480 2.64 10.12 -12.50
N GLY A 481 2.63 10.52 -11.24
CA GLY A 481 1.52 10.24 -10.34
C GLY A 481 1.31 8.73 -10.11
N PRO A 482 0.07 8.30 -9.77
CA PRO A 482 -0.24 6.90 -9.43
C PRO A 482 0.00 5.90 -10.57
N ASP A 483 -0.12 6.32 -11.83
CA ASP A 483 0.04 5.45 -13.02
C ASP A 483 1.43 4.77 -13.09
N ARG A 484 2.43 5.33 -12.42
CA ARG A 484 3.78 4.72 -12.35
C ARG A 484 3.76 3.30 -11.80
N TYR A 485 2.88 2.98 -10.85
CA TYR A 485 2.78 1.63 -10.27
C TYR A 485 2.16 0.62 -11.23
N ARG A 486 1.24 1.05 -12.09
CA ARG A 486 0.73 0.20 -13.17
C ARG A 486 1.86 -0.17 -14.14
N VAL A 487 2.71 0.79 -14.49
CA VAL A 487 3.83 0.57 -15.42
C VAL A 487 4.88 -0.33 -14.79
N ILE A 488 5.28 -0.07 -13.54
CA ILE A 488 6.22 -0.90 -12.77
C ILE A 488 5.66 -2.32 -12.63
N GLY A 489 4.41 -2.48 -12.21
CA GLY A 489 3.78 -3.79 -12.05
C GLY A 489 3.77 -4.60 -13.36
N ALA A 490 3.48 -3.95 -14.49
CA ALA A 490 3.51 -4.61 -15.81
C ALA A 490 4.95 -5.05 -16.20
N ALA A 491 5.97 -4.29 -15.80
CA ALA A 491 7.35 -4.60 -16.13
C ALA A 491 7.93 -5.75 -15.29
N TYR A 492 7.54 -5.87 -14.02
CA TYR A 492 8.19 -6.80 -13.08
C TYR A 492 7.36 -8.04 -12.73
N ARG A 493 6.03 -7.91 -12.50
CA ARG A 493 5.22 -8.95 -11.87
C ARG A 493 5.30 -10.31 -12.55
N ASN A 494 5.27 -10.35 -13.89
CA ASN A 494 5.32 -11.59 -14.67
C ASN A 494 6.72 -12.20 -14.78
N ARG A 495 7.74 -11.54 -14.26
CA ARG A 495 9.13 -11.98 -14.28
C ARG A 495 9.58 -12.58 -12.94
N ILE A 496 8.79 -12.39 -11.88
CA ILE A 496 9.08 -12.89 -10.52
C ILE A 496 8.91 -14.41 -10.49
N ALA A 497 9.82 -15.10 -9.78
CA ALA A 497 9.76 -16.54 -9.57
C ALA A 497 8.47 -16.95 -8.84
N SER A 498 7.93 -18.10 -9.22
CA SER A 498 6.72 -18.65 -8.60
C SER A 498 6.87 -18.77 -7.07
N GLY A 499 5.89 -18.26 -6.34
CA GLY A 499 5.85 -18.27 -4.88
C GLY A 499 6.67 -17.17 -4.20
N ALA A 500 7.47 -16.38 -4.92
CA ALA A 500 8.03 -15.14 -4.39
C ALA A 500 7.00 -14.01 -4.48
N ARG A 501 7.13 -13.01 -3.62
CA ARG A 501 6.25 -11.84 -3.61
C ARG A 501 6.90 -10.69 -4.38
N PHE A 502 6.06 -9.95 -5.09
CA PHE A 502 6.38 -8.68 -5.70
C PHE A 502 5.78 -7.55 -4.87
N THR A 503 6.64 -6.68 -4.36
CA THR A 503 6.27 -5.50 -3.59
C THR A 503 6.66 -4.24 -4.36
N VAL A 504 5.86 -3.21 -4.30
CA VAL A 504 6.28 -1.86 -4.71
C VAL A 504 6.48 -1.00 -3.47
N ASP A 505 7.54 -0.21 -3.49
CA ASP A 505 7.81 0.79 -2.47
C ASP A 505 7.25 2.14 -2.91
N VAL A 506 6.37 2.70 -2.09
CA VAL A 506 5.63 3.92 -2.40
C VAL A 506 6.28 5.09 -1.68
N ASN A 507 6.98 5.91 -2.45
CA ASN A 507 7.54 7.16 -1.94
C ASN A 507 6.45 8.22 -1.79
N ILE A 508 6.33 8.77 -0.58
CA ILE A 508 5.49 9.93 -0.28
C ILE A 508 6.37 11.18 -0.31
N VAL A 509 6.38 11.84 -1.44
CA VAL A 509 7.30 12.95 -1.66
C VAL A 509 6.75 14.29 -1.22
N ASN A 510 7.65 15.16 -0.73
CA ASN A 510 7.40 16.56 -0.57
C ASN A 510 7.76 17.28 -1.89
N ARG A 511 6.80 17.98 -2.46
CA ARG A 511 7.00 18.73 -3.70
C ARG A 511 7.33 20.19 -3.42
N VAL A 512 8.18 20.74 -4.25
CA VAL A 512 8.60 22.14 -4.15
C VAL A 512 7.82 23.01 -5.13
N ASP A 513 7.39 22.44 -6.25
CA ASP A 513 6.63 23.13 -7.29
C ASP A 513 5.13 23.17 -6.99
N THR A 514 4.43 24.03 -7.71
CA THR A 514 2.99 24.29 -7.54
C THR A 514 2.12 23.43 -8.45
N GLN A 515 2.67 22.36 -9.07
CA GLN A 515 1.91 21.53 -9.99
C GLN A 515 0.80 20.74 -9.29
N TYR A 516 0.96 20.47 -8.02
CA TYR A 516 0.05 19.66 -7.23
C TYR A 516 -0.66 20.51 -6.17
N PRO A 517 -1.91 20.17 -5.82
CA PRO A 517 -2.70 21.00 -4.90
C PRO A 517 -2.12 21.03 -3.49
N THR A 518 -1.37 20.02 -3.07
CA THR A 518 -0.72 19.98 -1.76
C THR A 518 0.77 19.71 -1.91
N ARG A 519 1.57 20.35 -1.05
CA ARG A 519 3.03 20.14 -1.01
C ARG A 519 3.40 18.69 -0.77
N LYS A 520 2.60 17.96 0.00
CA LYS A 520 2.79 16.55 0.33
C LYS A 520 1.63 15.74 -0.26
N GLN A 521 1.94 14.58 -0.79
CA GLN A 521 0.91 13.65 -1.27
C GLN A 521 0.00 13.24 -0.11
N THR A 522 -1.25 13.64 -0.15
CA THR A 522 -2.24 13.44 0.91
C THR A 522 -3.64 13.27 0.35
N GLY A 523 -4.56 12.76 1.16
CA GLY A 523 -5.96 12.59 0.81
C GLY A 523 -6.14 11.68 -0.40
N LEU A 524 -6.95 12.06 -1.37
CA LEU A 524 -7.25 11.24 -2.55
C LEU A 524 -6.01 10.91 -3.37
N GLU A 525 -4.99 11.76 -3.40
CA GLU A 525 -3.75 11.44 -4.11
C GLU A 525 -3.03 10.28 -3.43
N PHE A 526 -2.84 10.34 -2.12
CA PHE A 526 -2.25 9.26 -1.34
C PHE A 526 -3.04 7.94 -1.48
N LEU A 527 -4.37 8.01 -1.35
CA LEU A 527 -5.24 6.83 -1.46
C LEU A 527 -5.19 6.23 -2.87
N THR A 528 -5.10 7.06 -3.91
CA THR A 528 -4.97 6.59 -5.29
C THR A 528 -3.60 5.93 -5.53
N LEU A 529 -2.51 6.46 -4.97
CA LEU A 529 -1.19 5.80 -5.01
C LEU A 529 -1.26 4.39 -4.41
N LEU A 530 -1.84 4.25 -3.21
CA LEU A 530 -1.97 2.95 -2.55
C LEU A 530 -2.87 1.98 -3.34
N SER A 531 -3.98 2.48 -3.88
CA SER A 531 -4.93 1.67 -4.66
C SER A 531 -4.30 1.15 -5.95
N GLU A 532 -3.59 2.01 -6.69
CA GLU A 532 -2.87 1.59 -7.91
C GLU A 532 -1.73 0.63 -7.57
N ALA A 533 -0.92 0.92 -6.55
CA ALA A 533 0.14 0.04 -6.09
C ALA A 533 -0.41 -1.35 -5.73
N SER A 534 -1.47 -1.42 -4.90
CA SER A 534 -2.08 -2.70 -4.49
C SER A 534 -2.75 -3.46 -5.63
N SER A 535 -3.12 -2.77 -6.71
CA SER A 535 -3.71 -3.39 -7.90
C SER A 535 -2.66 -4.07 -8.78
N HIS A 536 -1.42 -3.65 -8.69
CA HIS A 536 -0.35 -4.10 -9.58
C HIS A 536 0.81 -4.82 -8.89
N ALA A 537 0.79 -4.90 -7.55
CA ALA A 537 1.75 -5.64 -6.75
C ALA A 537 1.03 -6.60 -5.76
N ASP A 538 1.76 -7.56 -5.21
CA ASP A 538 1.23 -8.47 -4.18
C ASP A 538 1.16 -7.76 -2.83
N GLN A 539 2.11 -6.86 -2.57
CA GLN A 539 2.21 -6.04 -1.36
C GLN A 539 2.61 -4.61 -1.69
N VAL A 540 2.37 -3.71 -0.74
CA VAL A 540 2.72 -2.29 -0.82
C VAL A 540 3.50 -1.92 0.43
N CYS A 541 4.69 -1.38 0.25
CA CYS A 541 5.49 -0.76 1.29
C CYS A 541 5.40 0.77 1.19
N LEU A 542 5.44 1.47 2.30
CA LEU A 542 5.58 2.94 2.33
C LEU A 542 6.98 3.33 2.79
N TYR A 543 7.62 4.18 2.03
CA TYR A 543 8.85 4.85 2.43
C TYR A 543 8.54 6.32 2.78
N ALA A 544 8.38 6.67 4.06
CA ALA A 544 8.54 5.87 5.28
C ALA A 544 7.29 6.00 6.17
N ALA A 545 7.25 5.28 7.29
CA ALA A 545 6.13 5.29 8.25
C ALA A 545 5.74 6.68 8.78
N ASN A 546 6.67 7.62 8.84
CA ASN A 546 6.47 9.00 9.31
C ASN A 546 6.14 10.00 8.21
N THR A 547 6.09 9.59 6.93
CA THR A 547 5.86 10.52 5.82
C THR A 547 4.39 10.86 5.56
N PRO A 548 3.39 9.95 5.60
CA PRO A 548 1.99 10.32 5.46
C PRO A 548 1.50 11.17 6.65
N TYR A 549 0.44 11.92 6.43
CA TYR A 549 -0.28 12.50 7.56
C TYR A 549 -1.02 11.40 8.36
N VAL A 550 -1.14 11.60 9.67
CA VAL A 550 -1.75 10.61 10.58
C VAL A 550 -3.21 10.28 10.19
N PHE A 551 -3.97 11.25 9.72
CA PHE A 551 -5.36 11.04 9.31
C PHE A 551 -5.47 10.21 8.01
N ASP A 552 -4.50 10.25 7.12
CA ASP A 552 -4.48 9.45 5.89
C ASP A 552 -4.43 7.94 6.18
N TYR A 553 -3.75 7.54 7.24
CA TYR A 553 -3.69 6.12 7.65
C TYR A 553 -5.06 5.52 7.99
N ALA A 554 -6.04 6.34 8.38
CA ALA A 554 -7.38 5.85 8.64
C ALA A 554 -8.03 5.24 7.38
N PHE A 555 -7.63 5.70 6.20
CA PHE A 555 -8.19 5.30 4.90
C PHE A 555 -7.29 4.34 4.12
N ALA A 556 -6.01 4.25 4.44
CA ALA A 556 -5.06 3.38 3.75
C ALA A 556 -5.53 1.91 3.61
N PRO A 557 -6.10 1.24 4.64
CA PRO A 557 -6.58 -0.12 4.50
C PRO A 557 -7.71 -0.29 3.48
N TYR A 558 -8.53 0.72 3.26
CA TYR A 558 -9.60 0.68 2.26
C TYR A 558 -9.03 0.85 0.84
N ALA A 559 -8.03 1.70 0.67
CA ALA A 559 -7.31 1.84 -0.59
C ALA A 559 -6.60 0.55 -0.99
N LEU A 560 -5.98 -0.14 -0.03
CA LEU A 560 -5.34 -1.44 -0.24
C LEU A 560 -6.33 -2.57 -0.57
N ALA A 561 -7.62 -2.42 -0.23
CA ALA A 561 -8.68 -3.36 -0.59
C ALA A 561 -9.27 -3.10 -1.99
N GLY A 562 -8.67 -2.25 -2.80
CA GLY A 562 -9.21 -1.73 -4.06
C GLY A 562 -9.62 -2.76 -5.11
N GLN A 563 -9.17 -4.02 -5.04
CA GLN A 563 -9.62 -5.09 -5.94
C GLN A 563 -10.75 -5.95 -5.37
N ALA A 564 -11.08 -5.78 -4.09
CA ALA A 564 -12.18 -6.50 -3.48
C ALA A 564 -13.53 -5.87 -3.85
N ARG A 565 -14.55 -6.69 -3.97
CA ARG A 565 -15.90 -6.29 -4.33
C ARG A 565 -16.89 -6.82 -3.31
N LEU A 566 -17.82 -5.95 -2.91
CA LEU A 566 -18.91 -6.27 -1.99
C LEU A 566 -20.24 -6.08 -2.70
N LYS A 567 -21.10 -7.09 -2.56
CA LYS A 567 -22.50 -7.00 -2.95
C LYS A 567 -23.37 -7.41 -1.76
N LYS A 568 -24.23 -6.53 -1.30
CA LYS A 568 -25.24 -6.85 -0.31
C LYS A 568 -26.37 -7.63 -1.00
N ILE A 569 -26.71 -8.81 -0.48
CA ILE A 569 -27.79 -9.65 -1.01
C ILE A 569 -29.10 -9.30 -0.31
N ASP A 570 -29.05 -9.26 1.03
CA ASP A 570 -30.18 -8.85 1.88
C ASP A 570 -29.68 -8.20 3.18
N GLY A 571 -30.56 -8.03 4.17
CA GLY A 571 -30.23 -7.42 5.46
C GLY A 571 -29.17 -8.16 6.28
N ARG A 572 -28.85 -9.42 5.94
CA ARG A 572 -27.92 -10.28 6.70
C ARG A 572 -26.92 -11.05 5.84
N GLN A 573 -27.03 -10.97 4.53
CA GLN A 573 -26.17 -11.70 3.59
C GLN A 573 -25.37 -10.76 2.71
N TYR A 574 -24.09 -11.08 2.57
CA TYR A 574 -23.15 -10.34 1.76
C TYR A 574 -22.34 -11.31 0.88
N GLN A 575 -22.15 -10.96 -0.36
CA GLN A 575 -21.22 -11.62 -1.26
C GLN A 575 -19.97 -10.77 -1.38
N VAL A 576 -18.82 -11.33 -1.02
CA VAL A 576 -17.51 -10.70 -1.13
C VAL A 576 -16.66 -11.47 -2.12
N SER A 577 -16.03 -10.77 -3.06
CA SER A 577 -15.03 -11.33 -3.99
C SER A 577 -13.73 -10.57 -3.83
N SER A 578 -12.62 -11.26 -3.57
CA SER A 578 -11.32 -10.64 -3.34
C SER A 578 -10.18 -11.54 -3.81
N PRO A 579 -9.12 -11.02 -4.44
CA PRO A 579 -7.94 -11.81 -4.76
C PRO A 579 -7.03 -12.11 -3.56
N TYR A 580 -7.29 -11.51 -2.40
CA TYR A 580 -6.50 -11.61 -1.17
C TYR A 580 -7.42 -11.65 0.07
N THR A 581 -6.84 -11.96 1.22
CA THR A 581 -7.53 -11.88 2.52
C THR A 581 -7.97 -10.43 2.79
N VAL A 582 -9.27 -10.24 3.12
CA VAL A 582 -9.87 -8.93 3.45
C VAL A 582 -10.68 -9.02 4.72
N LEU A 583 -10.92 -7.88 5.35
CA LEU A 583 -11.86 -7.74 6.45
C LEU A 583 -13.13 -7.06 5.94
N LEU A 584 -14.28 -7.74 6.09
CA LEU A 584 -15.59 -7.14 5.92
C LEU A 584 -15.99 -6.47 7.25
N GLU A 585 -16.12 -5.15 7.25
CA GLU A 585 -16.57 -4.43 8.44
C GLU A 585 -18.02 -4.76 8.78
N ALA A 586 -18.24 -5.24 9.99
CA ALA A 586 -19.53 -5.63 10.51
C ALA A 586 -19.59 -5.39 12.02
N ASP A 587 -20.80 -5.14 12.54
CA ASP A 587 -21.02 -5.22 13.98
C ASP A 587 -20.95 -6.69 14.40
N THR A 588 -19.93 -7.03 15.21
CA THR A 588 -19.70 -8.39 15.69
C THR A 588 -20.29 -8.67 17.08
N LEU A 589 -20.89 -7.65 17.70
CA LEU A 589 -21.46 -7.80 19.03
C LEU A 589 -22.71 -8.71 19.00
N ASN A 590 -22.68 -9.80 19.75
CA ASN A 590 -23.77 -10.78 19.82
C ASN A 590 -24.14 -11.41 18.45
N LYS A 591 -23.18 -11.47 17.53
CA LYS A 591 -23.33 -12.12 16.22
C LYS A 591 -22.31 -13.23 16.01
N GLU A 592 -22.69 -14.20 15.23
CA GLU A 592 -21.82 -15.22 14.61
C GLU A 592 -21.92 -15.08 13.10
N PHE A 593 -20.97 -15.62 12.41
CA PHE A 593 -20.89 -15.54 10.95
C PHE A 593 -20.74 -16.95 10.37
N LEU A 594 -21.48 -17.19 9.30
CA LEU A 594 -21.24 -18.32 8.41
C LEU A 594 -20.54 -17.78 7.15
N VAL A 595 -19.53 -18.47 6.69
CA VAL A 595 -18.91 -18.21 5.39
C VAL A 595 -19.07 -19.47 4.54
N ASN A 596 -19.77 -19.35 3.42
CA ASN A 596 -20.15 -20.48 2.56
C ASN A 596 -20.81 -21.61 3.40
N ASP A 597 -21.76 -21.23 4.23
CA ASP A 597 -22.55 -22.07 5.14
C ASP A 597 -21.76 -22.77 6.27
N ASN A 598 -20.46 -22.48 6.42
CA ASN A 598 -19.64 -22.99 7.51
C ASN A 598 -19.49 -22.00 8.65
N SER A 599 -19.54 -22.48 9.91
CA SER A 599 -19.24 -21.64 11.08
C SER A 599 -17.82 -21.06 10.98
N TRP A 600 -17.73 -19.71 11.04
CA TRP A 600 -16.51 -18.97 10.72
C TRP A 600 -15.91 -18.32 11.96
N PRO A 601 -14.74 -18.76 12.43
CA PRO A 601 -14.14 -18.28 13.66
C PRO A 601 -13.10 -17.16 13.47
N CYS A 602 -12.88 -16.65 12.24
CA CYS A 602 -11.94 -15.56 11.98
C CYS A 602 -12.69 -14.21 12.07
N VAL A 603 -12.81 -13.69 13.31
CA VAL A 603 -13.61 -12.51 13.63
C VAL A 603 -12.91 -11.64 14.67
N ASN A 604 -12.91 -10.34 14.47
CA ASN A 604 -12.44 -9.36 15.45
C ASN A 604 -13.48 -8.27 15.72
N LYS A 605 -13.14 -7.27 16.53
CA LYS A 605 -14.05 -6.17 16.90
C LYS A 605 -14.47 -5.30 15.72
N LYS A 606 -13.73 -5.30 14.60
CA LYS A 606 -14.02 -4.50 13.41
C LYS A 606 -14.91 -5.26 12.41
N GLY A 607 -14.87 -6.62 12.41
CA GLY A 607 -15.62 -7.41 11.42
C GLY A 607 -15.10 -8.82 11.24
N VAL A 608 -15.36 -9.35 10.05
CA VAL A 608 -15.09 -10.73 9.63
C VAL A 608 -13.90 -10.76 8.68
N ILE A 609 -12.87 -11.54 9.00
CA ILE A 609 -11.69 -11.73 8.14
C ILE A 609 -12.01 -12.84 7.15
N LEU A 610 -12.01 -12.53 5.86
CA LEU A 610 -12.41 -13.42 4.77
C LEU A 610 -11.20 -13.84 3.93
N PRO A 611 -11.16 -15.08 3.44
CA PRO A 611 -10.11 -15.57 2.56
C PRO A 611 -10.20 -14.94 1.16
N ALA A 612 -9.13 -15.11 0.38
CA ALA A 612 -9.17 -14.87 -1.06
C ALA A 612 -10.25 -15.74 -1.74
N GLY A 613 -10.82 -15.25 -2.84
CA GLY A 613 -11.88 -15.89 -3.60
C GLY A 613 -13.27 -15.29 -3.37
N ASN A 614 -14.30 -16.11 -3.52
CA ASN A 614 -15.69 -15.72 -3.34
C ASN A 614 -16.21 -16.25 -1.99
N SER A 615 -16.70 -15.34 -1.17
CA SER A 615 -17.28 -15.64 0.15
C SER A 615 -18.74 -15.19 0.20
N LEU A 616 -19.65 -16.09 0.50
CA LEU A 616 -21.01 -15.77 0.92
C LEU A 616 -21.01 -15.67 2.46
N VAL A 617 -21.19 -14.47 2.98
CA VAL A 617 -21.20 -14.20 4.42
C VAL A 617 -22.64 -14.06 4.90
N THR A 618 -23.03 -14.85 5.91
CA THR A 618 -24.36 -14.77 6.53
C THR A 618 -24.21 -14.41 8.01
N GLU A 619 -24.84 -13.31 8.43
CA GLU A 619 -24.93 -12.92 9.84
C GLU A 619 -26.01 -13.74 10.54
N VAL A 620 -25.67 -14.37 11.67
CA VAL A 620 -26.60 -15.10 12.53
C VAL A 620 -26.50 -14.60 13.97
N SER A 621 -27.59 -14.71 14.73
CA SER A 621 -27.58 -14.31 16.14
C SER A 621 -26.73 -15.25 16.95
N ALA A 622 -25.83 -14.73 17.78
CA ALA A 622 -25.01 -15.55 18.67
C ALA A 622 -25.84 -16.30 19.71
N SER A 623 -25.58 -17.58 19.90
CA SER A 623 -26.14 -18.36 20.97
C SER A 623 -25.51 -18.02 22.33
N ARG A 624 -26.15 -18.40 23.45
CA ARG A 624 -25.50 -18.26 24.79
C ARG A 624 -24.21 -19.05 24.90
N GLU A 625 -24.12 -20.19 24.22
CA GLU A 625 -22.95 -21.07 24.20
C GLU A 625 -21.78 -20.51 23.38
N SER A 626 -22.04 -19.56 22.50
CA SER A 626 -20.99 -18.93 21.70
C SER A 626 -20.24 -17.81 22.43
N ARG A 627 -20.80 -17.32 23.54
CA ARG A 627 -20.14 -16.29 24.35
C ARG A 627 -18.88 -16.84 25.02
N GLY A 628 -17.78 -16.17 24.80
CA GLY A 628 -16.48 -16.55 25.38
C GLY A 628 -15.76 -17.67 24.63
N ARG A 629 -16.17 -18.08 23.42
CA ARG A 629 -15.42 -19.01 22.58
C ARG A 629 -14.10 -18.43 22.09
N LEU A 630 -13.19 -19.32 21.71
CA LEU A 630 -11.93 -18.96 21.04
C LEU A 630 -12.21 -18.44 19.63
N PHE A 631 -11.54 -17.35 19.22
CA PHE A 631 -11.59 -16.77 17.88
C PHE A 631 -10.19 -16.40 17.41
N ILE A 632 -9.95 -16.51 16.09
CA ILE A 632 -8.82 -15.89 15.42
C ILE A 632 -9.18 -14.43 15.18
N THR A 633 -8.42 -13.52 15.75
CA THR A 633 -8.68 -12.07 15.67
C THR A 633 -7.83 -11.38 14.62
N ASP A 634 -6.73 -12.00 14.21
CA ASP A 634 -5.87 -11.56 13.11
C ASP A 634 -4.90 -12.67 12.69
N MET A 635 -4.29 -12.50 11.51
CA MET A 635 -3.28 -13.42 10.97
C MET A 635 -2.37 -12.64 10.01
N SER A 636 -1.05 -12.79 10.09
CA SER A 636 -0.10 -12.10 9.20
C SER A 636 0.02 -12.70 7.80
N GLY A 637 -0.55 -13.88 7.55
CA GLY A 637 -0.56 -14.58 6.26
C GLY A 637 -1.93 -14.60 5.58
N GLU A 638 -1.98 -15.23 4.38
CA GLU A 638 -3.20 -15.41 3.60
C GLU A 638 -3.97 -16.65 4.06
N ILE A 639 -5.25 -16.47 4.40
CA ILE A 639 -6.14 -17.56 4.80
C ILE A 639 -6.52 -18.37 3.56
N LYS A 640 -6.25 -19.69 3.55
CA LYS A 640 -6.74 -20.63 2.54
C LYS A 640 -8.06 -21.29 2.95
N GLY A 641 -8.27 -21.46 4.24
CA GLY A 641 -9.51 -21.97 4.80
C GLY A 641 -9.51 -21.84 6.30
N CYS A 642 -10.71 -21.64 6.85
CA CYS A 642 -10.94 -21.65 8.27
C CYS A 642 -12.32 -22.22 8.56
N SER A 643 -12.44 -22.99 9.64
CA SER A 643 -13.72 -23.50 10.08
C SER A 643 -13.69 -23.84 11.57
N ARG A 644 -14.89 -23.95 12.16
CA ARG A 644 -15.06 -24.42 13.52
C ARG A 644 -15.71 -25.80 13.53
N ASN A 645 -15.11 -26.74 14.24
CA ASN A 645 -15.71 -28.07 14.52
C ASN A 645 -15.72 -28.29 16.03
N GLY A 646 -16.87 -28.16 16.64
CA GLY A 646 -17.02 -28.18 18.08
C GLY A 646 -16.15 -27.14 18.77
N ARG A 647 -15.16 -27.59 19.55
CA ARG A 647 -14.19 -26.76 20.29
C ARG A 647 -12.96 -26.39 19.47
N ASN A 648 -12.79 -26.97 18.30
CA ASN A 648 -11.61 -26.81 17.47
C ASN A 648 -11.83 -25.73 16.41
N ILE A 649 -10.85 -24.83 16.27
CA ILE A 649 -10.68 -23.97 15.11
C ILE A 649 -9.66 -24.64 14.21
N ILE A 650 -10.02 -24.90 12.97
CA ILE A 650 -9.15 -25.49 11.95
C ILE A 650 -8.78 -24.36 10.98
N LEU A 651 -7.51 -23.97 10.96
CA LEU A 651 -6.96 -22.95 10.09
C LEU A 651 -6.03 -23.58 9.07
N ARG A 652 -6.20 -23.25 7.78
CA ARG A 652 -5.32 -23.68 6.69
C ARG A 652 -4.70 -22.47 6.00
N TYR A 653 -3.40 -22.55 5.76
CA TYR A 653 -2.65 -21.52 5.04
C TYR A 653 -1.45 -22.14 4.30
N HIS A 654 -0.88 -21.36 3.39
CA HIS A 654 0.41 -21.64 2.73
C HIS A 654 1.23 -20.36 2.71
N GLU A 655 2.34 -20.34 3.47
CA GLU A 655 3.22 -19.17 3.55
C GLU A 655 4.69 -19.58 3.54
N ARG A 656 5.54 -18.75 2.97
CA ARG A 656 6.98 -19.02 2.89
C ARG A 656 7.71 -18.72 4.20
N ARG A 657 7.12 -17.92 5.05
CA ARG A 657 7.61 -17.46 6.35
C ARG A 657 6.70 -17.93 7.47
N ASN A 658 7.17 -17.78 8.69
CA ASN A 658 6.32 -18.02 9.85
C ASN A 658 5.13 -17.04 9.84
N VAL A 659 4.02 -17.50 10.40
CA VAL A 659 2.75 -16.76 10.42
C VAL A 659 2.39 -16.42 11.85
N LEU A 660 2.18 -15.15 12.13
CA LEU A 660 1.64 -14.69 13.40
C LEU A 660 0.12 -14.84 13.36
N VAL A 661 -0.43 -15.66 14.27
CA VAL A 661 -1.87 -15.85 14.44
C VAL A 661 -2.28 -15.27 15.78
N SER A 662 -3.12 -14.24 15.75
CA SER A 662 -3.66 -13.61 16.96
C SER A 662 -4.98 -14.24 17.35
N LEU A 663 -5.13 -14.54 18.63
CA LEU A 663 -6.29 -15.18 19.22
C LEU A 663 -6.84 -14.30 20.35
N ASN A 664 -8.16 -14.29 20.55
CA ASN A 664 -8.78 -13.54 21.64
C ASN A 664 -8.48 -14.07 23.05
N ARG A 665 -7.92 -15.28 23.16
CA ARG A 665 -7.41 -15.88 24.39
C ARG A 665 -6.46 -17.02 24.07
N ARG A 666 -5.76 -17.53 25.08
CA ARG A 666 -4.86 -18.67 24.92
C ARG A 666 -5.65 -19.95 24.61
N PRO A 667 -5.28 -20.73 23.57
CA PRO A 667 -5.87 -22.05 23.30
C PRO A 667 -5.36 -23.08 24.33
N ALA A 668 -6.18 -24.07 24.67
CA ALA A 668 -5.78 -25.17 25.53
C ALA A 668 -4.74 -26.09 24.86
N ARG A 669 -4.82 -26.23 23.54
CA ARG A 669 -3.94 -27.09 22.75
C ARG A 669 -3.78 -26.54 21.34
N ILE A 670 -2.59 -26.73 20.77
CA ILE A 670 -2.29 -26.41 19.36
C ILE A 670 -1.74 -27.68 18.72
N THR A 671 -2.25 -28.01 17.52
CA THR A 671 -1.64 -29.05 16.68
C THR A 671 -1.34 -28.47 15.30
N VAL A 672 -0.24 -28.91 14.70
CA VAL A 672 0.16 -28.57 13.33
C VAL A 672 0.28 -29.86 12.55
N ASN A 673 -0.49 -29.98 11.46
CA ASN A 673 -0.54 -31.19 10.62
C ASN A 673 -0.74 -32.47 11.45
N GLY A 674 -1.66 -32.38 12.43
CA GLY A 674 -2.02 -33.48 13.33
C GLY A 674 -1.02 -33.76 14.47
N LYS A 675 0.11 -33.11 14.55
CA LYS A 675 1.09 -33.27 15.63
C LYS A 675 0.95 -32.12 16.63
N GLU A 676 1.06 -32.49 17.93
CA GLU A 676 1.05 -31.48 18.99
C GLU A 676 2.25 -30.53 18.87
N ALA A 677 1.99 -29.24 19.01
CA ALA A 677 2.98 -28.19 18.92
C ALA A 677 2.82 -27.21 20.07
N SER A 678 3.93 -26.68 20.56
CA SER A 678 3.95 -25.64 21.59
C SER A 678 4.72 -24.44 21.06
N PHE A 679 4.06 -23.29 21.04
CA PHE A 679 4.65 -22.03 20.63
C PHE A 679 4.64 -21.08 21.81
N PRO A 680 5.76 -20.40 22.13
CA PRO A 680 5.76 -19.31 23.10
C PRO A 680 4.76 -18.24 22.66
N PRO A 681 3.79 -17.85 23.50
CA PRO A 681 2.84 -16.82 23.12
C PRO A 681 3.41 -15.43 23.34
N TYR A 682 3.19 -14.52 22.43
CA TYR A 682 3.34 -13.09 22.64
C TYR A 682 2.05 -12.57 23.29
N LEU A 683 2.16 -12.01 24.48
CA LEU A 683 0.99 -11.56 25.25
C LEU A 683 0.61 -10.12 24.89
N LYS A 684 -0.70 -9.89 24.77
CA LYS A 684 -1.29 -8.56 24.60
C LYS A 684 -2.59 -8.42 25.39
N ASP A 685 -3.05 -7.18 25.55
CA ASP A 685 -4.32 -6.93 26.19
C ASP A 685 -5.47 -7.59 25.41
N GLY A 686 -6.19 -8.51 26.06
CA GLY A 686 -7.34 -9.20 25.49
C GLY A 686 -7.00 -10.29 24.50
N GLY A 687 -5.80 -10.92 24.55
CA GLY A 687 -5.48 -12.04 23.70
C GLY A 687 -4.03 -12.49 23.72
N VAL A 688 -3.70 -13.36 22.79
CA VAL A 688 -2.34 -13.85 22.55
C VAL A 688 -2.05 -13.94 21.07
N THR A 689 -0.80 -13.79 20.69
CA THR A 689 -0.33 -14.09 19.33
C THR A 689 0.66 -15.25 19.40
N VAL A 690 0.57 -16.18 18.46
CA VAL A 690 1.48 -17.32 18.33
C VAL A 690 2.13 -17.31 16.95
N SER A 691 3.42 -17.68 16.89
CA SER A 691 4.15 -17.81 15.63
C SER A 691 4.02 -19.26 15.13
N CYS A 692 3.24 -19.46 14.08
CA CYS A 692 3.02 -20.75 13.43
C CYS A 692 4.04 -20.96 12.29
N PRO A 693 4.42 -22.21 11.95
CA PRO A 693 5.51 -22.50 11.01
C PRO A 693 5.20 -22.11 9.58
N ALA A 694 6.25 -21.82 8.80
CA ALA A 694 6.19 -21.65 7.35
C ALA A 694 5.77 -22.96 6.64
N GLY A 695 5.28 -22.83 5.40
CA GLY A 695 4.86 -23.94 4.54
C GLY A 695 3.35 -24.05 4.42
N GLU A 696 2.90 -25.17 3.85
CA GLU A 696 1.50 -25.55 3.81
C GLU A 696 1.12 -26.24 5.12
N ASN A 697 0.21 -25.64 5.87
CA ASN A 697 -0.13 -26.13 7.21
C ASN A 697 -1.64 -26.12 7.46
N GLU A 698 -2.08 -27.15 8.20
CA GLU A 698 -3.33 -27.19 8.93
C GLU A 698 -3.01 -27.04 10.42
N VAL A 699 -3.44 -25.92 11.00
CA VAL A 699 -3.27 -25.65 12.43
C VAL A 699 -4.62 -25.75 13.12
N VAL A 700 -4.68 -26.54 14.19
CA VAL A 700 -5.89 -26.69 15.01
C VAL A 700 -5.65 -26.07 16.36
N PHE A 701 -6.48 -25.08 16.69
CA PHE A 701 -6.55 -24.46 18.01
C PHE A 701 -7.73 -25.02 18.77
N THR A 702 -7.49 -25.72 19.89
CA THR A 702 -8.54 -26.30 20.74
C THR A 702 -8.86 -25.34 21.88
N ASP A 703 -10.15 -25.07 22.06
CA ASP A 703 -10.67 -24.24 23.15
C ASP A 703 -10.69 -24.98 24.49
N GLU A 704 -10.57 -24.27 25.62
CA GLU A 704 -10.71 -24.85 26.96
C GLU A 704 -12.14 -25.39 27.20
N GLU A 705 -12.30 -26.38 28.13
CA GLU A 705 -13.61 -26.72 28.65
C GLU A 705 -14.17 -25.54 29.45
N THR A 706 -15.25 -24.97 28.94
CA THR A 706 -16.07 -24.12 29.79
C THR A 706 -16.67 -25.02 30.86
N GLY A 707 -16.00 -25.07 32.02
CA GLY A 707 -16.56 -25.74 33.19
C GLY A 707 -17.94 -25.15 33.43
N VAL A 708 -18.96 -25.99 33.34
CA VAL A 708 -20.29 -25.67 33.89
C VAL A 708 -20.04 -25.49 35.40
N PHE A 709 -19.97 -24.23 35.84
CA PHE A 709 -20.07 -23.93 37.27
C PHE A 709 -21.42 -24.48 37.74
N GLN A 710 -21.44 -25.74 38.19
CA GLN A 710 -22.48 -26.22 39.04
C GLN A 710 -22.41 -25.37 40.32
N HIS A 711 -23.29 -24.40 40.43
CA HIS A 711 -23.64 -23.83 41.72
C HIS A 711 -24.08 -24.97 42.62
N GLN A 712 -23.17 -25.54 43.41
CA GLN A 712 -23.53 -26.27 44.60
C GLN A 712 -24.13 -25.25 45.56
N THR A 713 -25.43 -25.13 45.55
CA THR A 713 -26.21 -24.59 46.65
C THR A 713 -25.93 -25.46 47.89
N LYS A 714 -25.22 -24.91 48.85
CA LYS A 714 -25.28 -25.32 50.23
C LYS A 714 -26.18 -24.39 50.99
#